data_6e0ad3aaf589bba7160433b2b4e450d9
#
_entry.id   6e0ad3aaf589bba7160433b2b4e450d9
#
_cell.length_a   1.000
_cell.length_b   1.000
_cell.length_c   1.000
_cell.angle_alpha   90.00
_cell.angle_beta   90.00
_cell.angle_gamma   90.00
#
_symmetry.space_group_name_H-M   'P 1'
#
loop_
_entity.id
_entity.type
_entity.pdbx_description
1 polymer ?
#
loop_
_entity_poly.entity_id
_entity_poly.type
_entity_poly.pdbx_seq_one_letter_code
_entity_poly.pdbx_strand_id
1 'polypeptide(L)'
;MKKIHVYLSAFLLSSLTLASCVIAHIPSNENPEDYKPAPVSNKPNSHSVKVPGVEVSNKKFNVNVFTGTGGHGHTFPGATAPFGMVQLSPDTRLDGWDGCGGYHYSDNIIYGFTHTHLQGTGVSDYGDILFMPTNGHTKDKPLWRDAIASRFAHNMEVGSPGFYGVRLSDYGIDARMTASTHTGMHEYKMQPGDSCLLFLDFMHRDKLLYYDLHFYGDTAISGYRVSEAWATEQHTYFYAVFSQPFVGNDQLMQRSKSVNEKGETKIELEMIQAFQFLFLPTEKNVLTIRVGISGVDEEGAKKNLYAEMPRNDFNYNKQKVEEEWQKVFEKAPAPSLFPTGQGLENYRTSLYHCYTVPNVWSDVDGRYRGMDNKIHKAEGYTRYTVFSLWDTFRAYHPMMCKLEPERTQDWMKTFLEMHKERGELPVWELAGNETYCMIGYHSVPVVAEAYQQGIRFKNREDELKMLEAMIATSNGPQDEKKAYVKYGYVPGDEFSESVSKTLEFAYDDFCISRYAEMIGDKAVAQQYAIRSQNWKNVFDPETKFMRARVNGGFATPFDPFQVNFHYTEANAWQYRFFAPHAIPELMELMGGKKEFEAELDKLFNAPTQTTGREQADITGLIGQYAHGNEPSHHMAYLYAYVNRDKVHMYRDSIMKTLYSPTPDGLCGNEDCGQMSAWYVVSAWNTYPICPGDYTGWWQDYEPMSEFDTRSQGYPSPFPLGIYNEKKIVPAPIITAPNRAFVGEQMISISCLNGASKIKVEIMEEGGIKKKGFFYSEPFKITKTCTILVKGLAGSDQEIDSPWIEASFFKRSGNLVMKEVGNYDAQYTAGGNDALIDGIRGKLDFRTGVWQGYNGKMECVIELKNPTNIKKISLSAYQDIRPWIWFPSNVKFFVSKDGKSYNEVYSEDFTSQQRIEGPQMHEYTATFNDKYKGDVSAVKYVKCVALPAFDKIPEWHLGVGGKPWVFLDEIIIE
;
A
#
# COMPACT_ATOMS: atom_id res chain seq x y z
N MET A 1 3.32 33.02 -26.51
CA MET A 1 2.18 32.11 -26.39
C MET A 1 2.64 30.71 -26.82
N LYS A 2 3.39 30.05 -26.02
CA LYS A 2 3.78 28.58 -26.09
C LYS A 2 4.56 28.21 -24.84
N LYS A 3 3.95 28.28 -23.64
CA LYS A 3 4.53 27.84 -22.37
C LYS A 3 3.47 27.66 -21.25
N ILE A 4 2.27 27.18 -21.58
CA ILE A 4 1.19 26.99 -20.58
C ILE A 4 0.54 25.57 -20.70
N HIS A 5 1.17 24.62 -21.36
CA HIS A 5 0.56 23.27 -21.53
C HIS A 5 1.31 22.12 -20.82
N VAL A 6 2.28 22.41 -19.97
CA VAL A 6 3.05 21.34 -19.29
C VAL A 6 2.73 21.25 -17.78
N TYR A 7 1.96 22.18 -17.21
CA TYR A 7 1.67 22.18 -15.77
C TYR A 7 0.29 21.63 -15.36
N LEU A 8 -0.55 21.20 -16.32
CA LEU A 8 -1.87 20.62 -15.99
C LEU A 8 -1.87 19.08 -15.85
N SER A 9 -0.82 18.40 -16.22
CA SER A 9 -0.75 16.92 -16.11
C SER A 9 -0.22 16.42 -14.76
N ALA A 10 0.40 17.27 -13.96
CA ALA A 10 0.98 16.89 -12.66
C ALA A 10 0.01 17.04 -11.47
N PHE A 11 -1.16 17.64 -11.65
CA PHE A 11 -2.13 17.91 -10.58
C PHE A 11 -3.19 16.81 -10.38
N LEU A 12 -3.21 15.79 -11.23
CA LEU A 12 -4.23 14.73 -11.22
C LEU A 12 -3.79 13.40 -10.55
N LEU A 13 -2.55 13.30 -10.09
CA LEU A 13 -2.01 12.03 -9.57
C LEU A 13 -2.08 11.85 -8.05
N SER A 14 -2.44 12.87 -7.26
CA SER A 14 -2.36 12.77 -5.78
C SER A 14 -3.55 12.10 -5.08
N SER A 15 -4.57 11.64 -5.83
CA SER A 15 -5.73 10.94 -5.24
C SER A 15 -5.77 9.44 -5.56
N LEU A 16 -4.67 8.87 -6.04
CA LEU A 16 -4.65 7.57 -6.71
C LEU A 16 -4.34 6.36 -5.80
N THR A 17 -4.10 6.55 -4.52
CA THR A 17 -3.25 5.60 -3.80
C THR A 17 -3.89 4.67 -2.79
N LEU A 18 -5.21 4.47 -2.75
CA LEU A 18 -5.77 3.52 -1.77
C LEU A 18 -7.02 2.77 -2.23
N ALA A 19 -7.23 2.65 -3.52
CA ALA A 19 -8.28 1.77 -4.04
C ALA A 19 -7.87 0.29 -4.12
N SER A 20 -6.63 -0.05 -3.77
CA SER A 20 -6.09 -1.40 -4.02
C SER A 20 -6.49 -2.45 -3.00
N CYS A 21 -7.12 -2.10 -1.89
CA CYS A 21 -7.51 -3.08 -0.87
C CYS A 21 -8.98 -3.50 -0.89
N VAL A 22 -9.72 -3.24 -1.95
CA VAL A 22 -11.06 -3.79 -2.15
C VAL A 22 -11.10 -4.56 -3.47
N ILE A 23 -10.34 -5.63 -3.57
CA ILE A 23 -10.63 -6.66 -4.58
C ILE A 23 -11.70 -7.54 -3.97
N ALA A 24 -12.97 -7.16 -4.23
CA ALA A 24 -14.08 -8.05 -4.00
C ALA A 24 -13.84 -9.36 -4.78
N HIS A 25 -14.15 -10.47 -4.17
CA HIS A 25 -14.27 -11.77 -4.83
C HIS A 25 -14.95 -11.62 -6.20
N ILE A 26 -14.21 -11.83 -7.27
CA ILE A 26 -14.75 -12.02 -8.60
C ILE A 26 -15.15 -13.49 -8.70
N PRO A 27 -16.43 -13.82 -8.77
CA PRO A 27 -16.80 -15.20 -9.09
C PRO A 27 -16.41 -15.45 -10.55
N SER A 28 -15.45 -16.32 -10.78
CA SER A 28 -15.18 -16.85 -12.12
C SER A 28 -16.43 -17.50 -12.66
N ASN A 29 -17.02 -16.96 -13.72
CA ASN A 29 -18.17 -17.52 -14.43
C ASN A 29 -17.75 -18.59 -15.44
N GLU A 30 -16.87 -19.51 -15.06
CA GLU A 30 -16.67 -20.75 -15.79
C GLU A 30 -16.93 -21.91 -14.83
N ASN A 31 -17.76 -22.82 -15.32
CA ASN A 31 -18.34 -23.93 -14.56
C ASN A 31 -17.23 -24.82 -13.98
N PRO A 32 -17.00 -24.88 -12.65
CA PRO A 32 -15.88 -25.62 -12.06
C PRO A 32 -16.11 -27.15 -12.05
N GLU A 33 -17.19 -27.63 -12.61
CA GLU A 33 -17.57 -29.06 -12.48
C GLU A 33 -16.81 -30.02 -13.42
N ASP A 34 -16.09 -29.53 -14.42
CA ASP A 34 -15.36 -30.39 -15.36
C ASP A 34 -13.87 -30.64 -15.01
N TYR A 35 -13.35 -29.99 -13.97
CA TYR A 35 -11.98 -30.22 -13.51
C TYR A 35 -11.93 -30.56 -12.02
N LYS A 36 -11.90 -31.86 -11.70
CA LYS A 36 -11.58 -32.35 -10.34
C LYS A 36 -10.07 -32.51 -10.25
N PRO A 37 -9.34 -31.66 -9.51
CA PRO A 37 -7.93 -31.90 -9.23
C PRO A 37 -7.79 -33.20 -8.41
N ALA A 38 -6.75 -33.97 -8.71
CA ALA A 38 -6.41 -35.13 -7.88
C ALA A 38 -6.12 -34.63 -6.45
N PRO A 39 -6.50 -35.40 -5.40
CA PRO A 39 -6.32 -34.97 -4.02
C PRO A 39 -4.83 -34.72 -3.74
N VAL A 40 -4.51 -33.51 -3.33
CA VAL A 40 -3.17 -33.10 -2.89
C VAL A 40 -2.84 -33.83 -1.60
N SER A 41 -1.71 -34.51 -1.56
CA SER A 41 -1.21 -35.16 -0.34
C SER A 41 -0.64 -34.09 0.58
N ASN A 42 -1.41 -33.65 1.56
CA ASN A 42 -1.00 -32.70 2.62
C ASN A 42 -0.02 -33.31 3.64
N LYS A 43 0.99 -34.03 3.19
CA LYS A 43 2.09 -34.42 4.08
C LYS A 43 3.23 -33.40 3.99
N PRO A 44 3.68 -32.84 5.11
CA PRO A 44 4.83 -31.95 5.10
C PRO A 44 6.02 -32.67 4.49
N ASN A 45 6.70 -32.02 3.56
CA ASN A 45 7.86 -32.57 2.87
C ASN A 45 8.96 -32.90 3.87
N SER A 46 9.29 -34.17 4.00
CA SER A 46 10.54 -34.58 4.65
C SER A 46 11.72 -34.18 3.76
N HIS A 47 12.70 -33.55 4.33
CA HIS A 47 13.86 -32.85 3.80
C HIS A 47 14.73 -33.49 2.69
N SER A 48 14.20 -34.29 1.78
CA SER A 48 14.89 -34.80 0.62
C SER A 48 13.94 -35.07 -0.54
N VAL A 49 13.69 -34.03 -1.35
CA VAL A 49 12.98 -34.19 -2.62
C VAL A 49 14.00 -34.52 -3.70
N LYS A 50 13.80 -35.61 -4.40
CA LYS A 50 14.59 -35.96 -5.60
C LYS A 50 13.83 -35.48 -6.83
N VAL A 51 14.20 -34.35 -7.38
CA VAL A 51 13.91 -34.05 -8.79
C VAL A 51 14.80 -35.00 -9.61
N PRO A 52 14.26 -35.78 -10.56
CA PRO A 52 15.09 -36.70 -11.33
C PRO A 52 16.30 -35.99 -11.92
N GLY A 53 17.52 -36.39 -11.51
CA GLY A 53 18.77 -35.80 -11.94
C GLY A 53 19.34 -34.66 -11.09
N VAL A 54 18.68 -34.30 -9.96
CA VAL A 54 19.18 -33.26 -9.05
C VAL A 54 19.19 -33.76 -7.61
N GLU A 55 20.36 -33.94 -7.03
CA GLU A 55 20.54 -34.03 -5.57
C GLU A 55 20.78 -32.63 -5.02
N VAL A 56 19.73 -32.06 -4.39
CA VAL A 56 19.85 -30.79 -3.66
C VAL A 56 19.50 -31.02 -2.21
N SER A 57 20.44 -30.76 -1.34
CA SER A 57 20.23 -30.79 0.10
C SER A 57 19.75 -29.41 0.57
N ASN A 58 18.44 -29.25 0.86
CA ASN A 58 17.88 -28.05 1.53
C ASN A 58 18.53 -27.81 2.91
N LYS A 59 19.35 -28.75 3.37
CA LYS A 59 20.05 -28.69 4.67
C LYS A 59 21.24 -27.75 4.70
N LYS A 60 21.78 -27.32 3.56
CA LYS A 60 23.01 -26.51 3.52
C LYS A 60 22.86 -25.20 4.26
N PHE A 61 21.73 -24.50 4.09
CA PHE A 61 21.47 -23.18 4.68
C PHE A 61 20.46 -23.21 5.82
N ASN A 62 19.73 -24.30 5.99
CA ASN A 62 18.57 -24.41 6.91
C ASN A 62 17.51 -23.34 6.65
N VAL A 63 17.20 -23.12 5.37
CA VAL A 63 16.22 -22.16 4.86
C VAL A 63 15.11 -22.92 4.12
N ASN A 64 13.87 -22.55 4.33
CA ASN A 64 12.73 -22.99 3.53
C ASN A 64 12.18 -21.83 2.67
N VAL A 65 12.58 -21.78 1.39
CA VAL A 65 12.16 -20.73 0.47
C VAL A 65 10.66 -20.77 0.13
N PHE A 66 9.96 -21.84 0.52
CA PHE A 66 8.49 -21.93 0.35
C PHE A 66 7.71 -21.30 1.51
N THR A 67 8.35 -20.87 2.58
CA THR A 67 7.67 -20.18 3.69
C THR A 67 7.07 -18.87 3.19
N GLY A 68 5.76 -18.67 3.44
CA GLY A 68 5.02 -17.49 3.00
C GLY A 68 4.51 -17.58 1.55
N THR A 69 4.75 -18.68 0.83
CA THR A 69 4.21 -18.88 -0.53
C THR A 69 2.78 -19.43 -0.54
N GLY A 70 2.23 -19.78 0.63
CA GLY A 70 0.84 -20.12 0.84
C GLY A 70 0.15 -19.10 1.75
N GLY A 71 -1.16 -19.24 1.94
CA GLY A 71 -1.94 -18.26 2.69
C GLY A 71 -1.81 -16.85 2.06
N HIS A 72 -1.45 -15.87 2.87
CA HIS A 72 -1.35 -14.46 2.49
C HIS A 72 0.08 -13.89 2.61
N GLY A 73 1.12 -14.75 2.55
CA GLY A 73 2.51 -14.28 2.68
C GLY A 73 3.07 -13.59 1.44
N HIS A 74 2.57 -13.93 0.26
CA HIS A 74 2.93 -13.38 -1.07
C HIS A 74 4.43 -13.47 -1.41
N THR A 75 5.16 -14.42 -0.83
CA THR A 75 6.55 -14.68 -1.17
C THR A 75 6.67 -15.58 -2.40
N PHE A 76 7.87 -15.65 -3.00
CA PHE A 76 8.16 -16.50 -4.15
C PHE A 76 9.29 -17.49 -3.84
N PRO A 77 9.28 -18.74 -4.38
CA PRO A 77 10.30 -19.76 -4.08
C PRO A 77 11.49 -19.76 -5.04
N GLY A 78 11.51 -18.84 -6.03
CA GLY A 78 12.45 -18.86 -7.14
C GLY A 78 13.88 -18.49 -6.78
N ALA A 79 14.76 -18.61 -7.75
CA ALA A 79 16.18 -18.31 -7.61
C ALA A 79 16.43 -16.79 -7.65
N THR A 80 17.11 -16.25 -6.63
CA THR A 80 17.58 -14.87 -6.58
C THR A 80 18.92 -14.77 -5.87
N ALA A 81 19.74 -13.78 -6.22
CA ALA A 81 20.91 -13.37 -5.44
C ALA A 81 20.51 -12.40 -4.32
N PRO A 82 21.33 -12.20 -3.28
CA PRO A 82 21.05 -11.17 -2.28
C PRO A 82 20.85 -9.80 -2.93
N PHE A 83 19.69 -9.17 -2.68
CA PHE A 83 19.27 -7.89 -3.28
C PHE A 83 19.24 -7.87 -4.82
N GLY A 84 19.11 -9.04 -5.46
CA GLY A 84 19.16 -9.16 -6.92
C GLY A 84 18.01 -8.46 -7.62
N MET A 85 18.30 -7.89 -8.81
CA MET A 85 17.28 -7.39 -9.74
C MET A 85 16.45 -8.54 -10.35
N VAL A 86 17.06 -9.75 -10.43
CA VAL A 86 16.42 -10.95 -10.94
C VAL A 86 15.86 -11.79 -9.81
N GLN A 87 14.57 -12.11 -9.91
CA GLN A 87 13.87 -13.10 -9.13
C GLN A 87 13.29 -14.12 -10.13
N LEU A 88 14.08 -15.15 -10.48
CA LEU A 88 13.68 -16.14 -11.48
C LEU A 88 12.85 -17.24 -10.85
N SER A 89 11.52 -17.11 -10.96
CA SER A 89 10.55 -17.94 -10.26
C SER A 89 9.45 -18.46 -11.17
N PRO A 90 8.81 -19.60 -10.85
CA PRO A 90 7.61 -20.05 -11.54
C PRO A 90 6.41 -19.15 -11.23
N ASP A 91 5.55 -18.98 -12.23
CA ASP A 91 4.22 -18.39 -12.07
C ASP A 91 3.15 -19.47 -12.11
N THR A 92 2.36 -19.56 -11.04
CA THR A 92 1.30 -20.58 -10.88
C THR A 92 -0.08 -19.95 -10.79
N ARG A 93 -0.18 -18.64 -10.52
CA ARG A 93 -1.43 -17.91 -10.38
C ARG A 93 -1.39 -16.61 -11.18
N LEU A 94 -2.43 -16.37 -12.00
CA LEU A 94 -2.46 -15.24 -12.94
C LEU A 94 -3.20 -14.03 -12.37
N ASP A 95 -4.08 -14.25 -11.40
CA ASP A 95 -5.00 -13.24 -10.86
C ASP A 95 -5.30 -13.48 -9.38
N GLY A 96 -6.04 -12.55 -8.80
CA GLY A 96 -6.43 -12.58 -7.40
C GLY A 96 -5.34 -12.08 -6.45
N TRP A 97 -5.78 -11.68 -5.25
CA TRP A 97 -4.87 -11.11 -4.24
C TRP A 97 -3.77 -12.10 -3.82
N ASP A 98 -4.12 -13.36 -3.55
CA ASP A 98 -3.12 -14.39 -3.20
C ASP A 98 -2.15 -14.73 -4.37
N GLY A 99 -2.42 -14.24 -5.58
CA GLY A 99 -1.55 -14.38 -6.75
C GLY A 99 -0.48 -13.31 -6.88
N CYS A 100 -0.43 -12.30 -6.01
CA CYS A 100 0.47 -11.15 -6.13
C CYS A 100 1.94 -11.54 -6.26
N GLY A 101 2.43 -12.52 -5.51
CA GLY A 101 3.78 -13.06 -5.62
C GLY A 101 4.07 -13.90 -6.88
N GLY A 102 3.08 -14.13 -7.76
CA GLY A 102 3.20 -14.98 -8.98
C GLY A 102 3.06 -16.47 -8.70
N TYR A 103 3.58 -16.96 -7.60
CA TYR A 103 3.49 -18.35 -7.15
C TYR A 103 2.61 -18.47 -5.91
N HIS A 104 1.74 -19.49 -5.89
CA HIS A 104 1.04 -19.85 -4.67
C HIS A 104 1.10 -21.36 -4.43
N TYR A 105 1.48 -21.77 -3.20
CA TYR A 105 1.75 -23.18 -2.88
C TYR A 105 0.56 -24.12 -3.03
N SER A 106 -0.68 -23.62 -3.01
CA SER A 106 -1.86 -24.45 -3.24
C SER A 106 -2.08 -24.85 -4.69
N ASP A 107 -1.35 -24.25 -5.63
CA ASP A 107 -1.50 -24.46 -7.08
C ASP A 107 -0.73 -25.70 -7.54
N ASN A 108 -1.15 -26.25 -8.68
CA ASN A 108 -0.53 -27.42 -9.31
C ASN A 108 -0.30 -27.25 -10.82
N ILE A 109 -0.34 -25.99 -11.29
CA ILE A 109 -0.13 -25.62 -12.70
C ILE A 109 0.94 -24.53 -12.72
N ILE A 110 1.94 -24.66 -13.61
CA ILE A 110 2.94 -23.63 -13.93
C ILE A 110 2.64 -23.09 -15.31
N TYR A 111 2.50 -21.75 -15.42
CA TYR A 111 2.31 -21.04 -16.69
C TYR A 111 3.61 -20.68 -17.39
N GLY A 112 4.69 -20.58 -16.64
CA GLY A 112 6.05 -20.29 -17.10
C GLY A 112 6.94 -19.81 -15.96
N PHE A 113 8.09 -19.24 -16.32
CA PHE A 113 9.10 -18.73 -15.42
C PHE A 113 9.41 -17.29 -15.81
N THR A 114 9.12 -16.35 -14.91
CA THR A 114 9.42 -14.92 -15.10
C THR A 114 10.67 -14.52 -14.34
N HIS A 115 11.25 -13.36 -14.70
CA HIS A 115 12.55 -12.89 -14.18
C HIS A 115 12.41 -11.87 -13.05
N THR A 116 11.18 -11.38 -12.79
CA THR A 116 10.90 -10.39 -11.76
C THR A 116 9.70 -10.80 -10.93
N HIS A 117 9.81 -10.73 -9.59
CA HIS A 117 8.73 -10.98 -8.64
C HIS A 117 8.87 -10.04 -7.45
N LEU A 118 7.75 -9.47 -6.97
CA LEU A 118 7.74 -8.70 -5.74
C LEU A 118 7.75 -9.63 -4.51
N GLN A 119 8.36 -9.16 -3.44
CA GLN A 119 8.51 -9.91 -2.19
C GLN A 119 7.46 -9.49 -1.18
N GLY A 120 6.44 -10.34 -1.01
CA GLY A 120 5.49 -10.23 0.09
C GLY A 120 4.51 -9.09 0.02
N THR A 121 4.28 -8.51 -1.15
CA THR A 121 3.38 -7.36 -1.32
C THR A 121 2.01 -7.77 -1.81
N GLY A 122 0.96 -7.04 -1.42
CA GLY A 122 -0.41 -7.23 -1.89
C GLY A 122 -0.68 -6.68 -3.29
N VAL A 123 0.33 -6.54 -4.14
CA VAL A 123 0.24 -6.00 -5.51
C VAL A 123 0.91 -6.92 -6.51
N SER A 124 0.40 -6.93 -7.73
CA SER A 124 0.77 -7.89 -8.77
C SER A 124 1.80 -7.37 -9.79
N ASP A 125 2.45 -6.23 -9.56
CA ASP A 125 3.49 -5.70 -10.43
C ASP A 125 4.62 -6.71 -10.65
N TYR A 126 5.37 -6.56 -11.74
CA TYR A 126 6.41 -7.48 -12.17
C TYR A 126 5.86 -8.68 -12.95
N GLY A 127 6.56 -9.82 -12.93
CA GLY A 127 6.23 -10.96 -13.81
C GLY A 127 6.75 -10.74 -15.24
N ASP A 128 7.94 -10.09 -15.38
CA ASP A 128 8.50 -9.73 -16.66
C ASP A 128 9.22 -10.90 -17.33
N ILE A 129 9.13 -10.92 -18.68
CA ILE A 129 9.88 -11.82 -19.57
C ILE A 129 9.68 -13.29 -19.19
N LEU A 130 8.48 -13.78 -19.48
CA LEU A 130 8.10 -15.16 -19.20
C LEU A 130 8.64 -16.10 -20.28
N PHE A 131 9.36 -17.16 -19.86
CA PHE A 131 9.69 -18.32 -20.68
C PHE A 131 8.95 -19.56 -20.21
N MET A 132 8.38 -20.34 -21.17
CA MET A 132 7.76 -21.64 -20.91
C MET A 132 8.26 -22.69 -21.91
N PRO A 133 9.00 -23.75 -21.48
CA PRO A 133 9.43 -24.83 -22.33
C PRO A 133 8.36 -25.92 -22.46
N THR A 134 8.20 -26.46 -23.67
CA THR A 134 7.36 -27.63 -23.95
C THR A 134 8.16 -28.62 -24.81
N ASN A 135 7.64 -29.84 -25.04
CA ASN A 135 8.34 -30.89 -25.82
C ASN A 135 7.99 -30.92 -27.30
N GLY A 136 7.45 -29.85 -27.87
CA GLY A 136 7.12 -29.77 -29.30
C GLY A 136 5.87 -30.52 -29.75
N HIS A 137 5.22 -31.31 -28.90
CA HIS A 137 3.96 -32.01 -29.22
C HIS A 137 2.71 -31.12 -29.18
N THR A 138 2.89 -29.81 -29.09
CA THR A 138 1.79 -28.83 -28.95
C THR A 138 1.30 -28.27 -30.28
N LYS A 139 1.83 -28.75 -31.42
CA LYS A 139 1.52 -28.22 -32.77
C LYS A 139 0.02 -28.11 -33.09
N ASP A 140 -0.83 -28.93 -32.47
CA ASP A 140 -2.26 -29.01 -32.75
C ASP A 140 -3.13 -28.41 -31.63
N LYS A 141 -2.54 -27.84 -30.56
CA LYS A 141 -3.28 -27.17 -29.46
C LYS A 141 -3.47 -25.69 -29.77
N PRO A 142 -4.65 -25.10 -29.44
CA PRO A 142 -4.80 -23.66 -29.51
C PRO A 142 -3.79 -22.99 -28.60
N LEU A 143 -3.04 -22.04 -29.14
CA LEU A 143 -1.88 -21.43 -28.48
C LEU A 143 -2.34 -20.31 -27.55
N TRP A 144 -2.91 -20.68 -26.40
CA TRP A 144 -3.22 -19.78 -25.32
C TRP A 144 -2.49 -20.25 -24.04
N ARG A 145 -2.28 -19.37 -23.07
CA ARG A 145 -1.53 -19.64 -21.83
C ARG A 145 -1.89 -20.98 -21.19
N ASP A 146 -3.17 -21.29 -21.03
CA ASP A 146 -3.64 -22.56 -20.46
C ASP A 146 -3.23 -23.78 -21.29
N ALA A 147 -3.09 -23.63 -22.61
CA ALA A 147 -2.75 -24.72 -23.51
C ALA A 147 -1.26 -25.11 -23.45
N ILE A 148 -0.39 -24.18 -23.02
CA ILE A 148 1.06 -24.40 -22.87
C ILE A 148 1.48 -24.57 -21.41
N ALA A 149 0.61 -24.29 -20.44
CA ALA A 149 0.87 -24.52 -19.02
C ALA A 149 1.14 -25.99 -18.73
N SER A 150 1.85 -26.29 -17.67
CA SER A 150 2.14 -27.66 -17.25
C SER A 150 1.74 -27.91 -15.81
N ARG A 151 1.12 -29.05 -15.57
CA ARG A 151 0.93 -29.57 -14.22
C ARG A 151 2.28 -29.89 -13.60
N PHE A 152 2.36 -29.71 -12.28
CA PHE A 152 3.49 -30.13 -11.46
C PHE A 152 3.00 -30.66 -10.12
N ALA A 153 3.91 -31.19 -9.29
CA ALA A 153 3.61 -31.65 -7.97
C ALA A 153 4.72 -31.23 -6.99
N HIS A 154 4.34 -30.82 -5.77
CA HIS A 154 5.29 -30.32 -4.78
C HIS A 154 6.36 -31.32 -4.33
N ASN A 155 6.10 -32.62 -4.44
CA ASN A 155 7.13 -33.64 -4.25
C ASN A 155 8.12 -33.79 -5.45
N MET A 156 7.93 -32.98 -6.49
CA MET A 156 8.77 -32.92 -7.71
C MET A 156 9.29 -31.51 -7.95
N GLU A 157 9.27 -30.67 -6.93
CA GLU A 157 9.94 -29.37 -6.92
C GLU A 157 10.90 -29.26 -5.74
N VAL A 158 11.87 -28.38 -5.87
CA VAL A 158 12.90 -28.10 -4.87
C VAL A 158 13.36 -26.66 -4.99
N GLY A 159 13.50 -25.98 -3.84
CA GLY A 159 14.03 -24.61 -3.76
C GLY A 159 15.10 -24.49 -2.69
N SER A 160 16.05 -23.61 -2.90
CA SER A 160 17.05 -23.17 -1.92
C SER A 160 17.55 -21.78 -2.30
N PRO A 161 18.20 -21.02 -1.39
CA PRO A 161 18.75 -19.72 -1.74
C PRO A 161 19.60 -19.79 -3.02
N GLY A 162 19.20 -19.02 -4.06
CA GLY A 162 19.85 -18.98 -5.37
C GLY A 162 19.53 -20.12 -6.34
N PHE A 163 18.59 -21.01 -5.99
CA PHE A 163 18.25 -22.15 -6.85
C PHE A 163 16.78 -22.55 -6.72
N TYR A 164 16.17 -22.88 -7.87
CA TYR A 164 14.86 -23.53 -7.96
C TYR A 164 14.90 -24.64 -9.01
N GLY A 165 14.17 -25.74 -8.80
CA GLY A 165 14.01 -26.83 -9.75
C GLY A 165 12.66 -27.49 -9.64
N VAL A 166 12.08 -27.88 -10.81
CA VAL A 166 10.78 -28.55 -10.89
C VAL A 166 10.67 -29.44 -12.11
N ARG A 167 9.83 -30.48 -12.01
CA ARG A 167 9.43 -31.29 -13.15
C ARG A 167 8.10 -30.81 -13.73
N LEU A 168 8.12 -30.39 -14.99
CA LEU A 168 6.92 -30.09 -15.78
C LEU A 168 6.30 -31.42 -16.25
N SER A 169 5.24 -31.86 -15.58
CA SER A 169 4.71 -33.22 -15.69
C SER A 169 4.11 -33.52 -17.07
N ASP A 170 3.46 -32.52 -17.71
CA ASP A 170 2.80 -32.71 -19.00
C ASP A 170 3.77 -32.84 -20.17
N TYR A 171 4.99 -32.32 -20.00
CA TYR A 171 6.04 -32.35 -21.04
C TYR A 171 7.22 -33.25 -20.69
N GLY A 172 7.27 -33.77 -19.47
CA GLY A 172 8.40 -34.59 -19.02
C GLY A 172 9.75 -33.85 -18.99
N ILE A 173 9.71 -32.50 -18.80
CA ILE A 173 10.89 -31.63 -18.75
C ILE A 173 11.30 -31.40 -17.30
N ASP A 174 12.60 -31.61 -17.00
CA ASP A 174 13.19 -31.14 -15.74
C ASP A 174 13.73 -29.73 -15.94
N ALA A 175 13.12 -28.73 -15.27
CA ALA A 175 13.50 -27.33 -15.33
C ALA A 175 14.29 -26.93 -14.09
N ARG A 176 15.42 -26.25 -14.25
CA ARG A 176 16.26 -25.73 -13.16
C ARG A 176 16.60 -24.27 -13.43
N MET A 177 16.63 -23.46 -12.36
CA MET A 177 16.89 -22.01 -12.39
C MET A 177 17.96 -21.65 -11.37
N THR A 178 18.81 -20.69 -11.75
CA THR A 178 19.71 -19.97 -10.85
C THR A 178 19.83 -18.52 -11.30
N ALA A 179 20.24 -17.61 -10.40
CA ALA A 179 20.31 -16.19 -10.73
C ALA A 179 21.54 -15.54 -10.09
N SER A 180 22.10 -14.53 -10.75
CA SER A 180 22.97 -13.52 -10.16
C SER A 180 22.19 -12.21 -9.97
N THR A 181 22.86 -11.10 -9.70
CA THR A 181 22.16 -9.82 -9.46
C THR A 181 21.27 -9.40 -10.63
N HIS A 182 21.78 -9.43 -11.87
CA HIS A 182 21.05 -8.97 -13.07
C HIS A 182 20.78 -10.08 -14.09
N THR A 183 21.17 -11.32 -13.82
CA THR A 183 21.11 -12.38 -14.82
C THR A 183 20.45 -13.63 -14.28
N GLY A 184 19.44 -14.12 -14.96
CA GLY A 184 18.83 -15.42 -14.75
C GLY A 184 19.43 -16.49 -15.67
N MET A 185 19.54 -17.73 -15.19
CA MET A 185 19.93 -18.87 -16.01
C MET A 185 18.94 -20.01 -15.85
N HIS A 186 18.36 -20.42 -16.97
CA HIS A 186 17.51 -21.60 -17.09
C HIS A 186 18.30 -22.79 -17.64
N GLU A 187 17.97 -23.99 -17.19
CA GLU A 187 18.36 -25.24 -17.77
C GLU A 187 17.15 -26.16 -17.89
N TYR A 188 16.83 -26.57 -19.11
CA TYR A 188 15.72 -27.46 -19.43
C TYR A 188 16.27 -28.78 -19.97
N LYS A 189 15.98 -29.87 -19.25
CA LYS A 189 16.37 -31.23 -19.69
C LYS A 189 15.15 -31.94 -20.21
N MET A 190 15.13 -32.20 -21.51
CA MET A 190 14.09 -32.93 -22.22
C MET A 190 14.30 -34.44 -22.15
N GLN A 191 13.26 -35.22 -22.52
CA GLN A 191 13.43 -36.64 -22.77
C GLN A 191 14.32 -36.90 -24.00
N PRO A 192 15.04 -38.03 -24.05
CA PRO A 192 15.88 -38.37 -25.21
C PRO A 192 15.10 -38.36 -26.52
N GLY A 193 15.54 -37.53 -27.48
CA GLY A 193 14.93 -37.41 -28.79
C GLY A 193 13.80 -36.36 -28.92
N ASP A 194 13.38 -35.73 -27.80
CA ASP A 194 12.39 -34.65 -27.84
C ASP A 194 13.03 -33.32 -28.27
N SER A 195 12.31 -32.58 -29.09
CA SER A 195 12.57 -31.17 -29.36
C SER A 195 12.12 -30.31 -28.19
N CYS A 196 12.65 -29.11 -28.03
CA CYS A 196 12.13 -28.08 -27.13
C CYS A 196 11.46 -26.99 -27.94
N LEU A 197 10.17 -26.74 -27.66
CA LEU A 197 9.44 -25.58 -28.14
C LEU A 197 9.35 -24.60 -26.97
N LEU A 198 10.09 -23.49 -27.04
CA LEU A 198 10.16 -22.49 -26.02
C LEU A 198 9.23 -21.32 -26.36
N PHE A 199 8.37 -20.95 -25.44
CA PHE A 199 7.49 -19.80 -25.56
C PHE A 199 8.07 -18.60 -24.80
N LEU A 200 7.94 -17.41 -25.38
CA LEU A 200 8.22 -16.08 -24.76
C LEU A 200 6.93 -15.28 -24.79
N ASP A 201 6.43 -14.86 -23.62
CA ASP A 201 5.19 -14.09 -23.48
C ASP A 201 5.47 -12.71 -22.91
N PHE A 202 5.17 -11.64 -23.66
CA PHE A 202 5.25 -10.25 -23.20
C PHE A 202 3.97 -9.74 -22.52
N MET A 203 2.87 -10.50 -22.65
CA MET A 203 1.55 -10.10 -22.13
C MET A 203 1.29 -10.60 -20.71
N HIS A 204 2.26 -11.30 -20.11
CA HIS A 204 2.06 -11.92 -18.81
C HIS A 204 1.87 -10.85 -17.72
N ARG A 205 0.84 -11.04 -16.86
CA ARG A 205 0.41 -10.20 -15.73
C ARG A 205 0.03 -8.78 -16.12
N ASP A 206 0.90 -7.79 -15.85
CA ASP A 206 0.60 -6.37 -15.97
C ASP A 206 0.20 -5.95 -17.39
N LYS A 207 -0.57 -4.88 -17.50
CA LYS A 207 -1.01 -4.33 -18.78
C LYS A 207 0.19 -3.92 -19.63
N LEU A 208 0.37 -4.59 -20.76
CA LEU A 208 1.41 -4.27 -21.73
C LEU A 208 1.13 -2.93 -22.41
N LEU A 209 2.10 -2.00 -22.33
CA LEU A 209 2.08 -0.72 -23.06
C LEU A 209 2.87 -0.80 -24.36
N TYR A 210 4.12 -1.27 -24.29
CA TYR A 210 5.03 -1.39 -25.45
C TYR A 210 5.90 -2.63 -25.32
N TYR A 211 6.32 -3.17 -26.46
CA TYR A 211 7.31 -4.25 -26.54
C TYR A 211 8.06 -4.19 -27.87
N ASP A 212 9.24 -4.82 -27.92
CA ASP A 212 9.93 -5.14 -29.15
C ASP A 212 10.79 -6.39 -28.95
N LEU A 213 11.16 -7.04 -30.07
CA LEU A 213 11.97 -8.26 -30.10
C LEU A 213 12.96 -8.23 -31.27
N HIS A 214 14.26 -8.34 -30.96
CA HIS A 214 15.35 -8.34 -31.92
C HIS A 214 16.09 -9.68 -31.94
N PHE A 215 16.53 -10.09 -33.11
CA PHE A 215 17.22 -11.36 -33.35
C PHE A 215 18.71 -11.14 -33.66
N TYR A 216 19.59 -11.89 -33.01
CA TYR A 216 21.05 -11.92 -33.27
C TYR A 216 21.44 -13.30 -33.77
N GLY A 217 21.25 -13.55 -35.06
CA GLY A 217 21.36 -14.87 -35.65
C GLY A 217 20.27 -15.80 -35.11
N ASP A 218 20.66 -17.04 -34.81
CA ASP A 218 19.78 -18.11 -34.33
C ASP A 218 20.11 -18.56 -32.89
N THR A 219 20.98 -17.82 -32.18
CA THR A 219 21.44 -18.17 -30.82
C THR A 219 21.24 -17.08 -29.78
N ALA A 220 20.76 -15.89 -30.17
CA ALA A 220 20.48 -14.82 -29.20
C ALA A 220 19.30 -13.93 -29.64
N ILE A 221 18.62 -13.41 -28.67
CA ILE A 221 17.55 -12.42 -28.84
C ILE A 221 17.73 -11.30 -27.82
N SER A 222 17.22 -10.11 -28.11
CA SER A 222 16.99 -9.06 -27.14
C SER A 222 15.62 -8.43 -27.35
N GLY A 223 15.18 -7.64 -26.40
CA GLY A 223 13.93 -6.92 -26.49
C GLY A 223 13.60 -6.19 -25.22
N TYR A 224 12.41 -5.64 -25.19
CA TYR A 224 11.92 -4.96 -24.02
C TYR A 224 10.40 -5.10 -23.84
N ARG A 225 9.97 -4.92 -22.62
CA ARG A 225 8.58 -4.80 -22.20
C ARG A 225 8.43 -3.53 -21.39
N VAL A 226 7.40 -2.74 -21.70
CA VAL A 226 6.94 -1.63 -20.86
C VAL A 226 5.52 -1.94 -20.43
N SER A 227 5.25 -1.90 -19.13
CA SER A 227 3.97 -2.27 -18.54
C SER A 227 3.45 -1.21 -17.58
N GLU A 228 2.16 -1.29 -17.28
CA GLU A 228 1.42 -0.43 -16.36
C GLU A 228 0.66 -1.28 -15.34
N ALA A 229 0.93 -1.03 -14.06
CA ALA A 229 0.13 -1.45 -12.91
C ALA A 229 0.25 -0.38 -11.82
N TRP A 230 0.76 -0.65 -10.61
CA TRP A 230 1.12 0.39 -9.63
C TRP A 230 2.24 1.28 -10.18
N ALA A 231 3.29 0.66 -10.70
CA ALA A 231 4.24 1.37 -11.53
C ALA A 231 3.53 1.79 -12.82
N THR A 232 3.37 3.09 -13.05
CA THR A 232 2.63 3.63 -14.20
C THR A 232 3.35 3.41 -15.53
N GLU A 233 4.67 3.23 -15.50
CA GLU A 233 5.52 2.98 -16.66
C GLU A 233 6.75 2.20 -16.23
N GLN A 234 6.63 0.87 -16.12
CA GLN A 234 7.73 -0.03 -15.77
C GLN A 234 8.47 -0.48 -17.03
N HIS A 235 9.78 -0.30 -17.06
CA HIS A 235 10.64 -0.67 -18.18
C HIS A 235 11.51 -1.86 -17.82
N THR A 236 11.39 -2.95 -18.57
CA THR A 236 12.27 -4.14 -18.48
C THR A 236 12.82 -4.50 -19.82
N TYR A 237 14.13 -4.30 -19.99
CA TYR A 237 14.90 -4.71 -21.17
C TYR A 237 15.59 -6.03 -20.88
N PHE A 238 15.76 -6.88 -21.90
CA PHE A 238 16.46 -8.14 -21.75
C PHE A 238 17.40 -8.45 -22.92
N TYR A 239 18.40 -9.29 -22.65
CA TYR A 239 19.24 -9.94 -23.64
C TYR A 239 19.40 -11.42 -23.26
N ALA A 240 18.97 -12.34 -24.15
CA ALA A 240 18.99 -13.78 -23.91
C ALA A 240 19.90 -14.50 -24.88
N VAL A 241 20.69 -15.45 -24.34
CA VAL A 241 21.63 -16.31 -25.14
C VAL A 241 21.27 -17.76 -24.91
N PHE A 242 21.01 -18.47 -25.99
CA PHE A 242 20.71 -19.90 -26.03
C PHE A 242 21.99 -20.76 -26.22
N SER A 243 22.03 -21.95 -25.62
CA SER A 243 23.15 -22.87 -25.73
C SER A 243 23.29 -23.54 -27.11
N GLN A 244 22.25 -23.42 -27.94
CA GLN A 244 22.19 -23.99 -29.28
C GLN A 244 21.29 -23.13 -30.17
N PRO A 245 21.41 -23.21 -31.53
CA PRO A 245 20.57 -22.45 -32.43
C PRO A 245 19.12 -22.95 -32.42
N PHE A 246 18.15 -22.05 -32.53
CA PHE A 246 16.77 -22.38 -32.87
C PHE A 246 16.65 -22.53 -34.40
N VAL A 247 15.83 -23.48 -34.85
CA VAL A 247 15.62 -23.78 -36.28
C VAL A 247 14.33 -23.18 -36.84
N GLY A 248 13.55 -22.52 -36.02
CA GLY A 248 12.32 -21.82 -36.38
C GLY A 248 11.85 -20.92 -35.28
N ASN A 249 11.22 -19.81 -35.64
CA ASN A 249 10.54 -18.90 -34.75
C ASN A 249 9.24 -18.43 -35.41
N ASP A 250 8.19 -18.24 -34.60
CA ASP A 250 6.91 -17.73 -35.05
C ASP A 250 6.32 -16.83 -33.98
N GLN A 251 5.65 -15.76 -34.40
CA GLN A 251 4.74 -15.00 -33.51
C GLN A 251 3.41 -15.74 -33.40
N LEU A 252 2.86 -15.78 -32.21
CA LEU A 252 1.65 -16.54 -31.93
C LEU A 252 0.38 -15.81 -32.37
N MET A 253 -0.69 -16.55 -32.59
CA MET A 253 -2.01 -16.04 -32.96
C MET A 253 -3.07 -16.54 -31.97
N GLN A 254 -3.96 -15.65 -31.52
CA GLN A 254 -5.11 -15.97 -30.70
C GLN A 254 -6.39 -15.94 -31.51
N ARG A 255 -7.35 -16.82 -31.17
CA ARG A 255 -8.73 -16.74 -31.69
C ARG A 255 -9.52 -15.79 -30.83
N SER A 256 -9.90 -14.61 -31.36
CA SER A 256 -10.89 -13.72 -30.76
C SER A 256 -12.30 -14.09 -31.21
N LYS A 257 -13.27 -14.07 -30.29
CA LYS A 257 -14.68 -14.21 -30.59
C LYS A 257 -15.34 -12.85 -30.40
N SER A 258 -15.85 -12.26 -31.46
CA SER A 258 -16.73 -11.10 -31.40
C SER A 258 -18.15 -11.50 -31.75
N VAL A 259 -19.13 -10.96 -31.04
CA VAL A 259 -20.55 -11.13 -31.36
C VAL A 259 -21.04 -9.81 -31.96
N ASN A 260 -21.52 -9.84 -33.21
CA ASN A 260 -22.03 -8.64 -33.83
C ASN A 260 -23.45 -8.29 -33.29
N GLU A 261 -23.94 -7.11 -33.64
CA GLU A 261 -25.27 -6.62 -33.21
C GLU A 261 -26.46 -7.55 -33.61
N LYS A 262 -26.22 -8.53 -34.49
CA LYS A 262 -27.21 -9.55 -34.92
C LYS A 262 -27.07 -10.87 -34.16
N GLY A 263 -26.17 -10.96 -33.16
CA GLY A 263 -25.93 -12.17 -32.38
C GLY A 263 -25.10 -13.24 -33.13
N GLU A 264 -24.46 -12.89 -34.25
CA GLU A 264 -23.63 -13.83 -35.02
C GLU A 264 -22.22 -13.79 -34.46
N THR A 265 -21.65 -14.95 -34.11
CA THR A 265 -20.30 -15.09 -33.60
C THR A 265 -19.30 -15.06 -34.78
N LYS A 266 -18.43 -14.05 -34.80
CA LYS A 266 -17.29 -13.96 -35.70
C LYS A 266 -16.05 -14.43 -34.97
N ILE A 267 -15.30 -15.38 -35.54
CA ILE A 267 -14.01 -15.83 -35.04
C ILE A 267 -12.94 -15.20 -35.92
N GLU A 268 -12.07 -14.42 -35.35
CA GLU A 268 -10.91 -13.79 -35.99
C GLU A 268 -9.61 -14.33 -35.38
N LEU A 269 -8.56 -14.42 -36.18
CA LEU A 269 -7.21 -14.72 -35.74
C LEU A 269 -6.46 -13.40 -35.60
N GLU A 270 -5.98 -13.08 -34.42
CA GLU A 270 -5.19 -11.90 -34.13
C GLU A 270 -3.78 -12.31 -33.69
N MET A 271 -2.76 -11.62 -34.17
CA MET A 271 -1.40 -11.82 -33.67
C MET A 271 -1.32 -11.27 -32.25
N ILE A 272 -0.75 -12.05 -31.34
CA ILE A 272 -0.51 -11.64 -29.96
C ILE A 272 0.97 -11.38 -29.71
N GLN A 273 1.29 -10.72 -28.59
CA GLN A 273 2.65 -10.33 -28.21
C GLN A 273 3.37 -11.48 -27.49
N ALA A 274 3.34 -12.66 -28.13
CA ALA A 274 4.02 -13.85 -27.67
C ALA A 274 4.67 -14.58 -28.87
N PHE A 275 5.78 -15.24 -28.60
CA PHE A 275 6.64 -15.88 -29.60
C PHE A 275 6.99 -17.31 -29.22
N GLN A 276 7.30 -18.15 -30.20
CA GLN A 276 7.81 -19.50 -30.00
C GLN A 276 9.12 -19.73 -30.74
N PHE A 277 9.99 -20.56 -30.17
CA PHE A 277 11.31 -20.94 -30.74
C PHE A 277 11.45 -22.46 -30.70
N LEU A 278 11.79 -23.07 -31.84
CA LEU A 278 11.99 -24.50 -31.92
C LEU A 278 13.48 -24.85 -31.84
N PHE A 279 13.83 -25.68 -30.85
CA PHE A 279 15.18 -26.25 -30.69
C PHE A 279 15.14 -27.76 -30.94
N LEU A 280 16.05 -28.24 -31.79
CA LEU A 280 16.20 -29.68 -32.09
C LEU A 280 16.87 -30.44 -30.94
N PRO A 281 16.63 -31.76 -30.83
CA PRO A 281 17.29 -32.60 -29.83
C PRO A 281 18.82 -32.58 -30.02
N THR A 282 19.53 -32.59 -28.90
CA THR A 282 20.98 -32.75 -28.84
C THR A 282 21.35 -34.05 -28.13
N GLU A 283 22.61 -34.49 -28.21
CA GLU A 283 23.08 -35.70 -27.49
C GLU A 283 22.84 -35.61 -25.97
N LYS A 284 22.88 -34.42 -25.40
CA LYS A 284 22.66 -34.18 -23.96
C LYS A 284 21.19 -33.97 -23.61
N ASN A 285 20.33 -33.69 -24.58
CA ASN A 285 18.93 -33.30 -24.41
C ASN A 285 18.72 -32.12 -23.41
N VAL A 286 19.63 -31.15 -23.42
CA VAL A 286 19.63 -30.01 -22.49
C VAL A 286 19.73 -28.73 -23.30
N LEU A 287 18.76 -27.83 -23.05
CA LEU A 287 18.78 -26.43 -23.47
C LEU A 287 19.08 -25.54 -22.26
N THR A 288 20.11 -24.68 -22.36
CA THR A 288 20.36 -23.63 -21.37
C THR A 288 20.10 -22.25 -21.96
N ILE A 289 19.58 -21.35 -21.15
CA ILE A 289 19.31 -19.95 -21.52
C ILE A 289 19.89 -19.07 -20.42
N ARG A 290 20.68 -18.06 -20.80
CA ARG A 290 21.11 -17.00 -19.89
C ARG A 290 20.42 -15.72 -20.32
N VAL A 291 19.79 -15.04 -19.36
CA VAL A 291 18.98 -13.85 -19.61
C VAL A 291 19.46 -12.74 -18.69
N GLY A 292 20.12 -11.74 -19.24
CA GLY A 292 20.39 -10.49 -18.52
C GLY A 292 19.20 -9.55 -18.65
N ILE A 293 18.87 -8.82 -17.57
CA ILE A 293 17.83 -7.77 -17.57
C ILE A 293 18.42 -6.41 -17.19
N SER A 294 17.73 -5.33 -17.56
CA SER A 294 18.11 -3.94 -17.30
C SER A 294 16.88 -3.05 -17.29
N GLY A 295 16.85 -2.01 -16.44
CA GLY A 295 15.86 -0.92 -16.50
C GLY A 295 16.23 0.18 -17.52
N VAL A 296 17.38 0.08 -18.19
CA VAL A 296 17.98 1.11 -19.04
C VAL A 296 17.76 0.87 -20.52
N ASP A 297 18.38 -0.17 -21.05
CA ASP A 297 18.34 -0.56 -22.45
C ASP A 297 18.84 -2.03 -22.67
N GLU A 298 18.67 -2.55 -23.88
CA GLU A 298 19.10 -3.91 -24.27
C GLU A 298 20.62 -4.10 -24.20
N GLU A 299 21.41 -3.04 -24.44
CA GLU A 299 22.87 -3.09 -24.32
C GLU A 299 23.30 -3.17 -22.83
N GLY A 300 22.55 -2.52 -21.92
CA GLY A 300 22.70 -2.69 -20.47
C GLY A 300 22.45 -4.13 -20.05
N ALA A 301 21.34 -4.72 -20.49
CA ALA A 301 21.01 -6.12 -20.23
C ALA A 301 22.10 -7.09 -20.74
N LYS A 302 22.65 -6.83 -21.92
CA LYS A 302 23.76 -7.59 -22.50
C LYS A 302 25.03 -7.45 -21.68
N LYS A 303 25.42 -6.25 -21.25
CA LYS A 303 26.58 -6.02 -20.39
C LYS A 303 26.45 -6.73 -19.05
N ASN A 304 25.26 -6.64 -18.41
CA ASN A 304 24.94 -7.34 -17.19
C ASN A 304 25.14 -8.84 -17.32
N LEU A 305 24.61 -9.46 -18.39
CA LEU A 305 24.75 -10.88 -18.65
C LEU A 305 26.22 -11.31 -18.75
N TYR A 306 27.02 -10.63 -19.58
CA TYR A 306 28.38 -11.03 -19.79
C TYR A 306 29.34 -10.70 -18.63
N ALA A 307 29.00 -9.70 -17.82
CA ALA A 307 29.76 -9.40 -16.61
C ALA A 307 29.54 -10.45 -15.51
N GLU A 308 28.32 -10.93 -15.32
CA GLU A 308 27.94 -11.78 -14.19
C GLU A 308 27.97 -13.28 -14.54
N MET A 309 27.46 -13.66 -15.73
CA MET A 309 27.41 -15.05 -16.18
C MET A 309 28.08 -15.24 -17.54
N PRO A 310 29.40 -15.01 -17.67
CA PRO A 310 30.11 -15.20 -18.96
C PRO A 310 30.15 -16.64 -19.42
N ARG A 311 30.00 -17.62 -18.52
CA ARG A 311 30.08 -19.06 -18.80
C ARG A 311 28.68 -19.67 -18.90
N ASN A 312 28.51 -20.52 -19.91
CA ASN A 312 27.31 -21.34 -20.03
C ASN A 312 27.46 -22.65 -19.20
N ASP A 313 27.62 -22.52 -17.90
CA ASP A 313 27.78 -23.60 -16.92
C ASP A 313 26.87 -23.38 -15.73
N PHE A 314 25.75 -24.12 -15.73
CA PHE A 314 24.71 -23.98 -14.69
C PHE A 314 25.27 -24.23 -13.28
N ASN A 315 26.02 -25.28 -13.09
CA ASN A 315 26.53 -25.65 -11.77
C ASN A 315 27.56 -24.63 -11.24
N TYR A 316 28.39 -24.07 -12.12
CA TYR A 316 29.34 -23.01 -11.76
C TYR A 316 28.57 -21.75 -11.32
N ASN A 317 27.56 -21.30 -12.08
CA ASN A 317 26.80 -20.12 -11.75
C ASN A 317 25.99 -20.32 -10.47
N LYS A 318 25.35 -21.49 -10.29
CA LYS A 318 24.67 -21.87 -9.04
C LYS A 318 25.61 -21.83 -7.84
N GLN A 319 26.80 -22.37 -7.94
CA GLN A 319 27.79 -22.33 -6.86
C GLN A 319 28.15 -20.90 -6.49
N LYS A 320 28.27 -19.97 -7.44
CA LYS A 320 28.61 -18.56 -7.19
C LYS A 320 27.54 -17.88 -6.36
N VAL A 321 26.27 -18.02 -6.69
CA VAL A 321 25.19 -17.40 -5.90
C VAL A 321 25.06 -18.08 -4.53
N GLU A 322 25.30 -19.37 -4.41
CA GLU A 322 25.35 -20.05 -3.11
C GLU A 322 26.47 -19.51 -2.21
N GLU A 323 27.63 -19.14 -2.79
CA GLU A 323 28.75 -18.50 -2.05
C GLU A 323 28.35 -17.09 -1.55
N GLU A 324 27.53 -16.35 -2.30
CA GLU A 324 27.00 -15.05 -1.88
C GLU A 324 26.00 -15.21 -0.71
N TRP A 325 25.08 -16.14 -0.80
CA TRP A 325 24.15 -16.46 0.30
C TRP A 325 24.87 -16.95 1.55
N GLN A 326 25.94 -17.74 1.40
CA GLN A 326 26.74 -18.18 2.53
C GLN A 326 27.32 -16.98 3.31
N LYS A 327 27.82 -15.95 2.61
CA LYS A 327 28.32 -14.71 3.24
C LYS A 327 27.22 -13.98 4.02
N VAL A 328 25.99 -13.96 3.50
CA VAL A 328 24.84 -13.38 4.22
C VAL A 328 24.63 -14.10 5.56
N PHE A 329 24.58 -15.42 5.53
CA PHE A 329 24.34 -16.21 6.77
C PHE A 329 25.51 -16.17 7.75
N GLU A 330 26.73 -15.88 7.30
CA GLU A 330 27.91 -15.66 8.16
C GLU A 330 27.85 -14.31 8.87
N LYS A 331 27.28 -13.26 8.25
CA LYS A 331 27.09 -11.94 8.89
C LYS A 331 26.13 -11.99 10.08
N ALA A 332 25.11 -12.85 10.04
CA ALA A 332 24.11 -13.01 11.08
C ALA A 332 24.03 -14.48 11.56
N PRO A 333 24.95 -14.89 12.44
CA PRO A 333 24.98 -16.26 12.98
C PRO A 333 23.69 -16.58 13.76
N ALA A 334 23.44 -17.89 13.94
CA ALA A 334 22.27 -18.35 14.68
C ALA A 334 22.27 -17.79 16.11
N PRO A 335 21.16 -17.19 16.58
CA PRO A 335 21.08 -16.65 17.94
C PRO A 335 21.07 -17.80 18.97
N SER A 336 21.56 -17.51 20.17
CA SER A 336 21.57 -18.49 21.27
C SER A 336 20.17 -19.03 21.63
N LEU A 337 19.15 -18.21 21.39
CA LEU A 337 17.74 -18.58 21.61
C LEU A 337 17.29 -19.74 20.71
N PHE A 338 17.85 -19.86 19.49
CA PHE A 338 17.47 -20.87 18.50
C PHE A 338 18.72 -21.57 17.90
N PRO A 339 19.45 -22.37 18.67
CA PRO A 339 20.67 -23.00 18.15
C PRO A 339 20.38 -24.13 17.14
N THR A 340 19.19 -24.69 17.15
CA THR A 340 18.75 -25.82 16.27
C THR A 340 17.22 -25.87 16.14
N GLY A 341 16.71 -26.68 15.21
CA GLY A 341 15.29 -27.00 15.07
C GLY A 341 14.50 -25.92 14.34
N GLN A 342 13.20 -25.92 14.56
CA GLN A 342 12.26 -25.03 13.86
C GLN A 342 12.58 -23.54 14.04
N GLY A 343 12.97 -23.12 15.24
CA GLY A 343 13.31 -21.73 15.49
C GLY A 343 14.53 -21.25 14.66
N LEU A 344 15.54 -22.12 14.47
CA LEU A 344 16.67 -21.81 13.60
C LEU A 344 16.24 -21.75 12.13
N GLU A 345 15.35 -22.63 11.68
CA GLU A 345 14.84 -22.63 10.31
C GLU A 345 14.02 -21.35 10.04
N ASN A 346 13.11 -20.97 10.96
CA ASN A 346 12.38 -19.72 10.88
C ASN A 346 13.33 -18.51 10.83
N TYR A 347 14.34 -18.47 11.71
CA TYR A 347 15.33 -17.39 11.75
C TYR A 347 16.10 -17.26 10.44
N ARG A 348 16.60 -18.39 9.89
CA ARG A 348 17.35 -18.41 8.63
C ARG A 348 16.47 -18.05 7.44
N THR A 349 15.22 -18.50 7.43
CA THR A 349 14.25 -18.17 6.38
C THR A 349 13.86 -16.69 6.45
N SER A 350 13.62 -16.16 7.65
CA SER A 350 13.35 -14.73 7.84
C SER A 350 14.54 -13.88 7.38
N LEU A 351 15.77 -14.29 7.71
CA LEU A 351 16.97 -13.59 7.23
C LEU A 351 17.08 -13.65 5.70
N TYR A 352 16.74 -14.79 5.07
CA TYR A 352 16.70 -14.94 3.62
C TYR A 352 15.73 -13.93 2.99
N HIS A 353 14.49 -13.84 3.48
CA HIS A 353 13.49 -12.88 3.00
C HIS A 353 13.99 -11.43 3.09
N CYS A 354 14.64 -11.06 4.19
CA CYS A 354 15.21 -9.71 4.36
C CYS A 354 16.31 -9.34 3.34
N TYR A 355 16.87 -10.30 2.62
CA TYR A 355 17.91 -10.06 1.61
C TYR A 355 17.41 -10.20 0.18
N THR A 356 16.12 -10.40 -0.03
CA THR A 356 15.53 -10.47 -1.39
C THR A 356 15.13 -9.09 -1.92
N VAL A 357 15.03 -8.08 -1.07
CA VAL A 357 14.59 -6.69 -1.37
C VAL A 357 15.25 -5.71 -0.37
N PRO A 358 15.48 -4.40 -0.71
CA PRO A 358 15.30 -3.73 -2.01
C PRO A 358 16.24 -4.28 -3.10
N ASN A 359 15.82 -4.10 -4.34
CA ASN A 359 16.58 -4.67 -5.46
C ASN A 359 17.60 -3.68 -6.04
N VAL A 360 18.77 -4.16 -6.46
CA VAL A 360 19.71 -3.37 -7.25
C VAL A 360 19.01 -2.92 -8.53
N TRP A 361 19.13 -1.62 -8.87
CA TRP A 361 18.47 -1.02 -10.03
C TRP A 361 19.44 -0.44 -11.05
N SER A 362 20.68 -0.14 -10.67
CA SER A 362 21.71 0.28 -11.61
C SER A 362 22.37 -0.90 -12.29
N ASP A 363 22.56 -0.83 -13.61
CA ASP A 363 23.35 -1.77 -14.40
C ASP A 363 24.80 -1.86 -13.91
N VAL A 364 25.56 -2.86 -14.35
CA VAL A 364 26.99 -3.03 -14.01
C VAL A 364 27.86 -1.86 -14.45
N ASP A 365 27.43 -1.03 -15.42
CA ASP A 365 28.11 0.20 -15.84
C ASP A 365 27.66 1.45 -15.06
N GLY A 366 26.78 1.27 -14.07
CA GLY A 366 26.24 2.29 -13.18
C GLY A 366 25.07 3.08 -13.74
N ARG A 367 24.61 2.84 -14.97
CA ARG A 367 23.41 3.51 -15.50
C ARG A 367 22.15 2.97 -14.83
N TYR A 368 21.14 3.84 -14.67
CA TYR A 368 19.81 3.47 -14.16
C TYR A 368 18.74 4.41 -14.71
N ARG A 369 17.48 3.97 -14.68
CA ARG A 369 16.31 4.82 -14.96
C ARG A 369 15.86 5.48 -13.68
N GLY A 370 15.83 6.82 -13.68
CA GLY A 370 15.39 7.65 -12.54
C GLY A 370 13.87 7.81 -12.49
N MET A 371 13.39 8.41 -11.40
CA MET A 371 11.97 8.71 -11.19
C MET A 371 11.43 9.81 -12.13
N ASP A 372 12.28 10.49 -12.88
CA ASP A 372 11.94 11.41 -13.96
C ASP A 372 11.88 10.72 -15.34
N ASN A 373 11.90 9.37 -15.34
CA ASN A 373 11.93 8.51 -16.53
C ASN A 373 13.12 8.76 -17.47
N LYS A 374 14.22 9.33 -16.96
CA LYS A 374 15.47 9.54 -17.70
C LYS A 374 16.56 8.60 -17.24
N ILE A 375 17.55 8.41 -18.10
CA ILE A 375 18.72 7.60 -17.78
C ILE A 375 19.76 8.48 -17.08
N HIS A 376 20.14 8.04 -15.88
CA HIS A 376 21.16 8.63 -15.02
C HIS A 376 22.32 7.65 -14.83
N LYS A 377 23.33 8.11 -14.08
CA LYS A 377 24.46 7.26 -13.70
C LYS A 377 24.78 7.41 -12.20
N ALA A 378 24.79 6.30 -11.50
CA ALA A 378 25.20 6.22 -10.11
C ALA A 378 26.74 6.25 -10.02
N GLU A 379 27.30 7.33 -9.46
CA GLU A 379 28.74 7.51 -9.31
C GLU A 379 29.14 7.32 -7.86
N GLY A 380 29.86 6.22 -7.58
CA GLY A 380 30.36 5.91 -6.25
C GLY A 380 29.31 5.38 -5.25
N TYR A 381 28.14 4.92 -5.74
CA TYR A 381 27.10 4.23 -4.99
C TYR A 381 26.35 3.26 -5.93
N THR A 382 25.58 2.36 -5.36
CA THR A 382 24.64 1.49 -6.09
C THR A 382 23.22 2.06 -5.95
N ARG A 383 22.50 2.20 -7.07
CA ARG A 383 21.08 2.59 -7.08
C ARG A 383 20.19 1.38 -6.79
N TYR A 384 19.19 1.55 -5.95
CA TYR A 384 18.20 0.54 -5.58
C TYR A 384 16.78 0.97 -5.94
N THR A 385 15.86 0.01 -5.96
CA THR A 385 14.41 0.14 -6.16
C THR A 385 13.65 -0.81 -5.24
N VAL A 386 12.34 -0.70 -5.20
CA VAL A 386 11.40 -1.44 -4.35
C VAL A 386 11.59 -1.06 -2.88
N PHE A 387 11.05 0.11 -2.55
CA PHE A 387 11.08 0.63 -1.19
C PHE A 387 9.68 0.78 -0.62
N SER A 388 9.22 -0.21 0.15
CA SER A 388 7.99 -0.17 0.95
C SER A 388 8.29 0.47 2.31
N LEU A 389 8.42 1.80 2.35
CA LEU A 389 9.01 2.49 3.50
C LEU A 389 8.06 2.58 4.71
N TRP A 390 6.74 2.54 4.49
CA TRP A 390 5.74 2.49 5.57
C TRP A 390 5.91 1.25 6.45
N ASP A 391 6.32 0.13 5.85
CA ASP A 391 6.55 -1.14 6.52
C ASP A 391 7.96 -1.19 7.10
N THR A 392 8.97 -0.99 6.25
CA THR A 392 10.36 -1.35 6.49
C THR A 392 11.12 -0.40 7.41
N PHE A 393 10.61 0.83 7.67
CA PHE A 393 11.25 1.75 8.62
C PHE A 393 11.27 1.19 10.04
N ARG A 394 10.33 0.28 10.38
CA ARG A 394 10.04 -0.17 11.76
C ARG A 394 11.13 -1.09 12.33
N ALA A 395 11.47 -2.18 11.62
CA ALA A 395 12.50 -3.11 12.07
C ALA A 395 13.54 -3.43 11.00
N TYR A 396 13.13 -3.51 9.73
CA TYR A 396 13.98 -3.90 8.62
C TYR A 396 15.18 -2.95 8.44
N HIS A 397 14.96 -1.68 8.18
CA HIS A 397 16.05 -0.71 7.98
C HIS A 397 16.92 -0.52 9.23
N PRO A 398 16.37 -0.43 10.46
CA PRO A 398 17.19 -0.44 11.67
C PRO A 398 18.09 -1.67 11.80
N MET A 399 17.60 -2.86 11.47
CA MET A 399 18.38 -4.09 11.44
C MET A 399 19.50 -4.02 10.38
N MET A 400 19.14 -3.54 9.16
CA MET A 400 20.08 -3.45 8.05
C MET A 400 21.19 -2.42 8.27
N CYS A 401 20.96 -1.37 9.05
CA CYS A 401 22.02 -0.49 9.50
C CYS A 401 23.16 -1.25 10.20
N LYS A 402 22.87 -2.34 10.90
CA LYS A 402 23.86 -3.20 11.57
C LYS A 402 24.48 -4.24 10.63
N LEU A 403 23.67 -4.86 9.77
CA LEU A 403 24.12 -5.95 8.90
C LEU A 403 24.77 -5.46 7.61
N GLU A 404 24.28 -4.35 7.05
CA GLU A 404 24.63 -3.83 5.74
C GLU A 404 24.86 -2.28 5.77
N PRO A 405 25.80 -1.76 6.60
CA PRO A 405 25.98 -0.32 6.75
C PRO A 405 26.40 0.39 5.46
N GLU A 406 27.16 -0.26 4.59
CA GLU A 406 27.58 0.30 3.29
C GLU A 406 26.40 0.38 2.32
N ARG A 407 25.54 -0.65 2.31
CA ARG A 407 24.30 -0.63 1.54
C ARG A 407 23.32 0.42 2.03
N THR A 408 23.19 0.54 3.35
CA THR A 408 22.36 1.59 3.97
C THR A 408 22.82 2.97 3.53
N GLN A 409 24.14 3.20 3.41
CA GLN A 409 24.66 4.46 2.86
C GLN A 409 24.24 4.67 1.40
N ASP A 410 24.24 3.61 0.59
CA ASP A 410 23.77 3.65 -0.82
C ASP A 410 22.26 3.90 -0.90
N TRP A 411 21.44 3.34 0.01
CA TRP A 411 20.01 3.61 0.09
C TRP A 411 19.72 5.08 0.45
N MET A 412 20.42 5.63 1.44
CA MET A 412 20.32 7.07 1.75
C MET A 412 20.66 7.95 0.54
N LYS A 413 21.71 7.57 -0.20
CA LYS A 413 22.08 8.28 -1.43
C LYS A 413 21.03 8.10 -2.53
N THR A 414 20.46 6.91 -2.66
CA THR A 414 19.34 6.62 -3.55
C THR A 414 18.15 7.54 -3.27
N PHE A 415 17.73 7.70 -2.00
CA PHE A 415 16.63 8.60 -1.63
C PHE A 415 16.92 10.06 -1.97
N LEU A 416 18.15 10.51 -1.75
CA LEU A 416 18.55 11.88 -2.11
C LEU A 416 18.50 12.11 -3.62
N GLU A 417 18.93 11.15 -4.44
CA GLU A 417 18.84 11.26 -5.89
C GLU A 417 17.38 11.20 -6.37
N MET A 418 16.53 10.36 -5.76
CA MET A 418 15.08 10.35 -6.02
C MET A 418 14.43 11.71 -5.77
N HIS A 419 14.82 12.38 -4.67
CA HIS A 419 14.37 13.75 -4.43
C HIS A 419 14.81 14.73 -5.52
N LYS A 420 16.05 14.63 -6.02
CA LYS A 420 16.52 15.49 -7.12
C LYS A 420 15.77 15.24 -8.43
N GLU A 421 15.41 13.99 -8.70
CA GLU A 421 14.69 13.57 -9.89
C GLU A 421 13.22 14.02 -9.87
N ARG A 422 12.59 14.07 -8.70
CA ARG A 422 11.15 14.27 -8.57
C ARG A 422 10.72 15.45 -7.69
N GLY A 423 11.55 15.90 -6.76
CA GLY A 423 11.26 16.99 -5.82
C GLY A 423 10.71 16.54 -4.46
N GLU A 424 10.49 15.24 -4.24
CA GLU A 424 10.08 14.64 -2.98
C GLU A 424 10.90 13.37 -2.69
N LEU A 425 11.10 13.05 -1.41
CA LEU A 425 11.67 11.77 -1.00
C LEU A 425 10.65 10.64 -1.26
N PRO A 426 11.11 9.38 -1.48
CA PRO A 426 10.19 8.29 -1.80
C PRO A 426 9.27 7.94 -0.63
N VAL A 427 8.05 7.50 -0.98
CA VAL A 427 7.04 6.91 -0.08
C VAL A 427 6.94 5.40 -0.34
N TRP A 428 6.58 5.01 -1.57
CA TRP A 428 6.55 3.63 -2.03
C TRP A 428 7.05 3.57 -3.49
N GLU A 429 8.35 3.49 -3.65
CA GLU A 429 8.98 3.53 -4.98
C GLU A 429 9.11 2.13 -5.58
N LEU A 430 8.73 1.98 -6.85
CA LEU A 430 8.75 0.74 -7.62
C LEU A 430 9.27 0.98 -9.04
N ALA A 431 10.42 0.40 -9.35
CA ALA A 431 11.04 0.42 -10.70
C ALA A 431 11.13 1.84 -11.31
N GLY A 432 11.54 2.83 -10.51
CA GLY A 432 11.65 4.22 -10.92
C GLY A 432 10.31 4.98 -10.94
N ASN A 433 9.26 4.42 -10.36
CA ASN A 433 7.94 5.06 -10.23
C ASN A 433 7.58 5.27 -8.76
N GLU A 434 6.99 6.42 -8.42
CA GLU A 434 6.38 6.62 -7.11
C GLU A 434 4.90 6.23 -7.19
N THR A 435 4.51 5.28 -6.36
CA THR A 435 3.13 4.78 -6.36
C THR A 435 2.22 5.53 -5.39
N TYR A 436 2.79 6.21 -4.37
CA TYR A 436 2.07 6.80 -3.23
C TYR A 436 1.09 5.83 -2.57
N CYS A 437 1.43 4.55 -2.57
CA CYS A 437 0.53 3.52 -2.08
C CYS A 437 0.20 3.70 -0.60
N MET A 438 1.20 4.06 0.21
CA MET A 438 1.07 4.20 1.66
C MET A 438 1.20 5.64 2.12
N ILE A 439 0.92 5.86 3.41
CA ILE A 439 0.98 7.17 4.07
C ILE A 439 2.38 7.47 4.62
N GLY A 440 2.55 8.66 5.18
CA GLY A 440 3.81 9.09 5.79
C GLY A 440 4.85 9.58 4.78
N TYR A 441 6.07 9.86 5.27
CA TYR A 441 7.27 10.13 4.49
C TYR A 441 8.47 9.43 5.14
N HIS A 442 8.31 8.09 5.28
CA HIS A 442 9.14 7.25 6.14
C HIS A 442 10.57 6.99 5.63
N SER A 443 10.94 7.51 4.48
CA SER A 443 12.36 7.69 4.13
C SER A 443 13.12 8.52 5.17
N VAL A 444 12.41 9.43 5.87
CA VAL A 444 12.97 10.28 6.92
C VAL A 444 13.44 9.48 8.13
N PRO A 445 12.60 8.66 8.81
CA PRO A 445 13.06 7.81 9.91
C PRO A 445 14.16 6.83 9.51
N VAL A 446 14.16 6.31 8.27
CA VAL A 446 15.26 5.45 7.79
C VAL A 446 16.60 6.19 7.79
N VAL A 447 16.65 7.41 7.28
CA VAL A 447 17.88 8.23 7.26
C VAL A 447 18.25 8.66 8.67
N ALA A 448 17.28 9.06 9.51
CA ALA A 448 17.54 9.44 10.90
C ALA A 448 18.14 8.29 11.71
N GLU A 449 17.59 7.07 11.54
CA GLU A 449 18.11 5.86 12.19
C GLU A 449 19.52 5.53 11.72
N ALA A 450 19.78 5.59 10.41
CA ALA A 450 21.12 5.38 9.87
C ALA A 450 22.13 6.35 10.52
N TYR A 451 21.76 7.62 10.67
CA TYR A 451 22.58 8.63 11.34
C TYR A 451 22.79 8.33 12.83
N GLN A 452 21.77 7.87 13.55
CA GLN A 452 21.89 7.44 14.93
C GLN A 452 22.87 6.27 15.08
N GLN A 453 22.89 5.35 14.12
CA GLN A 453 23.80 4.22 14.11
C GLN A 453 25.21 4.54 13.51
N GLY A 454 25.49 5.81 13.23
CA GLY A 454 26.82 6.27 12.80
C GLY A 454 27.08 6.21 11.30
N ILE A 455 26.09 5.83 10.49
CA ILE A 455 26.18 5.83 9.03
C ILE A 455 26.01 7.27 8.52
N ARG A 456 26.91 7.74 7.66
CA ARG A 456 26.96 9.13 7.20
C ARG A 456 27.04 9.22 5.69
N PHE A 457 26.57 10.33 5.10
CA PHE A 457 26.92 10.66 3.71
C PHE A 457 28.42 10.89 3.59
N LYS A 458 28.96 10.66 2.39
CA LYS A 458 30.39 10.82 2.09
C LYS A 458 30.86 12.27 2.15
N ASN A 459 29.94 13.24 2.12
CA ASN A 459 30.25 14.67 2.13
C ASN A 459 29.14 15.49 2.82
N ARG A 460 29.53 16.66 3.31
CA ARG A 460 28.63 17.57 4.03
C ARG A 460 27.53 18.17 3.16
N GLU A 461 27.76 18.32 1.87
CA GLU A 461 26.78 18.88 0.95
C GLU A 461 25.54 17.97 0.84
N ASP A 462 25.74 16.66 0.72
CA ASP A 462 24.65 15.68 0.68
C ASP A 462 23.88 15.62 2.02
N GLU A 463 24.57 15.83 3.17
CA GLU A 463 23.87 15.93 4.47
C GLU A 463 22.90 17.12 4.50
N LEU A 464 23.33 18.29 4.04
CA LEU A 464 22.49 19.49 4.01
C LEU A 464 21.34 19.35 2.99
N LYS A 465 21.63 18.82 1.81
CA LYS A 465 20.62 18.54 0.79
C LYS A 465 19.58 17.52 1.26
N MET A 466 19.96 16.53 2.07
CA MET A 466 19.02 15.59 2.66
C MET A 466 18.09 16.31 3.64
N LEU A 467 18.59 17.23 4.47
CA LEU A 467 17.72 18.02 5.34
C LEU A 467 16.74 18.88 4.53
N GLU A 468 17.23 19.54 3.48
CA GLU A 468 16.38 20.30 2.55
C GLU A 468 15.31 19.42 1.91
N ALA A 469 15.66 18.20 1.50
CA ALA A 469 14.74 17.21 0.94
C ALA A 469 13.66 16.76 1.96
N MET A 470 14.05 16.49 3.22
CA MET A 470 13.12 16.15 4.28
C MET A 470 12.13 17.30 4.56
N ILE A 471 12.62 18.56 4.62
CA ILE A 471 11.79 19.74 4.79
C ILE A 471 10.83 19.92 3.62
N ALA A 472 11.32 19.77 2.38
CA ALA A 472 10.49 19.88 1.17
C ALA A 472 9.38 18.82 1.14
N THR A 473 9.72 17.56 1.46
CA THR A 473 8.78 16.45 1.46
C THR A 473 7.71 16.61 2.55
N SER A 474 8.09 17.04 3.77
CA SER A 474 7.14 17.25 4.87
C SER A 474 6.18 18.43 4.64
N ASN A 475 6.52 19.35 3.75
CA ASN A 475 5.69 20.49 3.33
C ASN A 475 5.24 20.35 1.85
N GLY A 476 5.20 19.12 1.33
CA GLY A 476 4.87 18.81 -0.05
C GLY A 476 3.53 19.38 -0.53
N PRO A 477 3.25 19.30 -1.85
CA PRO A 477 2.09 19.95 -2.46
C PRO A 477 0.74 19.33 -2.08
N GLN A 478 0.73 18.15 -1.45
CA GLN A 478 -0.49 17.41 -1.07
C GLN A 478 -1.33 18.24 -0.07
N ASP A 479 -2.63 18.30 -0.31
CA ASP A 479 -3.53 19.16 0.48
C ASP A 479 -3.68 18.68 1.93
N GLU A 480 -3.55 17.37 2.20
CA GLU A 480 -3.52 16.82 3.56
C GLU A 480 -2.27 17.26 4.36
N LYS A 481 -1.10 17.39 3.72
CA LYS A 481 0.10 17.94 4.36
C LYS A 481 -0.08 19.43 4.69
N LYS A 482 -0.68 20.21 3.77
CA LYS A 482 -1.02 21.61 4.02
C LYS A 482 -2.02 21.75 5.17
N ALA A 483 -3.03 20.88 5.23
CA ALA A 483 -4.01 20.85 6.31
C ALA A 483 -3.34 20.50 7.65
N TYR A 484 -2.46 19.48 7.67
CA TYR A 484 -1.68 19.11 8.84
C TYR A 484 -0.83 20.26 9.36
N VAL A 485 -0.13 20.99 8.49
CA VAL A 485 0.67 22.17 8.87
C VAL A 485 -0.24 23.30 9.39
N LYS A 486 -1.42 23.50 8.79
CA LYS A 486 -2.37 24.56 9.15
C LYS A 486 -3.06 24.31 10.47
N TYR A 487 -3.55 23.09 10.72
CA TYR A 487 -4.42 22.75 11.85
C TYR A 487 -3.72 21.97 12.97
N GLY A 488 -2.52 21.45 12.71
CA GLY A 488 -1.85 20.51 13.60
C GLY A 488 -2.44 19.10 13.59
N TYR A 489 -3.34 18.81 12.65
CA TYR A 489 -3.87 17.46 12.38
C TYR A 489 -4.46 17.42 10.96
N VAL A 490 -4.71 16.22 10.44
CA VAL A 490 -5.41 16.00 9.17
C VAL A 490 -6.91 15.92 9.47
N PRO A 491 -7.78 16.82 8.94
CA PRO A 491 -9.22 16.77 9.18
C PRO A 491 -9.88 15.55 8.52
N GLY A 492 -10.63 14.77 9.29
CA GLY A 492 -11.27 13.53 8.84
C GLY A 492 -12.49 13.74 7.94
N ASP A 493 -13.05 14.94 7.91
CA ASP A 493 -14.12 15.35 6.99
C ASP A 493 -13.58 15.98 5.69
N GLU A 494 -12.26 16.06 5.53
CA GLU A 494 -11.62 16.54 4.32
C GLU A 494 -10.75 15.47 3.66
N PHE A 495 -10.13 14.57 4.46
CA PHE A 495 -9.17 13.58 3.99
C PHE A 495 -9.37 12.25 4.71
N SER A 496 -9.22 11.15 3.96
CA SER A 496 -9.15 9.81 4.52
C SER A 496 -7.88 9.58 5.32
N GLU A 497 -7.87 8.53 6.15
CA GLU A 497 -6.75 8.07 6.98
C GLU A 497 -6.21 9.14 7.93
N SER A 498 -7.09 10.03 8.31
CA SER A 498 -6.75 11.28 9.00
C SER A 498 -6.04 11.07 10.34
N VAL A 499 -6.39 10.00 11.08
CA VAL A 499 -5.72 9.66 12.35
C VAL A 499 -4.33 9.14 12.08
N SER A 500 -4.21 8.12 11.21
CA SER A 500 -2.93 7.51 10.86
C SER A 500 -1.96 8.53 10.29
N LYS A 501 -2.39 9.33 9.31
CA LYS A 501 -1.59 10.42 8.72
C LYS A 501 -1.12 11.44 9.77
N THR A 502 -1.99 11.84 10.69
CA THR A 502 -1.61 12.80 11.76
C THR A 502 -0.51 12.23 12.66
N LEU A 503 -0.66 10.97 13.06
CA LEU A 503 0.28 10.30 13.96
C LEU A 503 1.63 10.07 13.28
N GLU A 504 1.61 9.58 12.04
CA GLU A 504 2.82 9.23 11.30
C GLU A 504 3.58 10.48 10.84
N PHE A 505 2.90 11.53 10.38
CA PHE A 505 3.54 12.82 10.10
C PHE A 505 4.19 13.43 11.34
N ALA A 506 3.56 13.31 12.53
CA ALA A 506 4.15 13.79 13.77
C ALA A 506 5.41 13.01 14.16
N TYR A 507 5.44 11.72 13.93
CA TYR A 507 6.61 10.88 14.13
C TYR A 507 7.73 11.19 13.10
N ASP A 508 7.40 11.36 11.83
CA ASP A 508 8.36 11.73 10.80
C ASP A 508 8.96 13.12 11.09
N ASP A 509 8.17 14.07 11.57
CA ASP A 509 8.63 15.39 12.03
C ASP A 509 9.62 15.27 13.18
N PHE A 510 9.39 14.36 14.13
CA PHE A 510 10.37 14.07 15.18
C PHE A 510 11.70 13.59 14.59
N CYS A 511 11.66 12.72 13.59
CA CYS A 511 12.86 12.22 12.92
C CYS A 511 13.59 13.34 12.15
N ILE A 512 12.89 14.29 11.52
CA ILE A 512 13.49 15.49 10.93
C ILE A 512 14.22 16.32 12.01
N SER A 513 13.57 16.52 13.16
CA SER A 513 14.18 17.22 14.29
C SER A 513 15.48 16.55 14.74
N ARG A 514 15.48 15.25 14.89
CA ARG A 514 16.66 14.46 15.29
C ARG A 514 17.78 14.54 14.27
N TYR A 515 17.45 14.38 12.98
CA TYR A 515 18.43 14.51 11.90
C TYR A 515 19.06 15.91 11.87
N ALA A 516 18.23 16.96 11.92
CA ALA A 516 18.69 18.35 11.93
C ALA A 516 19.64 18.64 13.10
N GLU A 517 19.32 18.10 14.28
CA GLU A 517 20.18 18.23 15.47
C GLU A 517 21.55 17.57 15.25
N MET A 518 21.55 16.32 14.75
CA MET A 518 22.79 15.56 14.52
C MET A 518 23.71 16.24 13.50
N ILE A 519 23.15 16.94 12.53
CA ILE A 519 23.93 17.73 11.57
C ILE A 519 24.18 19.18 12.02
N GLY A 520 23.68 19.63 13.19
CA GLY A 520 23.95 20.90 13.83
C GLY A 520 23.02 22.05 13.44
N ASP A 521 21.90 21.81 12.74
CA ASP A 521 20.88 22.84 12.47
C ASP A 521 19.84 22.91 13.61
N LYS A 522 20.17 23.69 14.62
CA LYS A 522 19.34 23.85 15.82
C LYS A 522 17.97 24.52 15.55
N ALA A 523 17.89 25.39 14.53
CA ALA A 523 16.66 26.10 14.22
C ALA A 523 15.62 25.16 13.65
N VAL A 524 16.00 24.35 12.67
CA VAL A 524 15.14 23.31 12.09
C VAL A 524 14.82 22.25 13.15
N ALA A 525 15.79 21.81 13.94
CA ALA A 525 15.59 20.85 15.01
C ALA A 525 14.48 21.31 15.97
N GLN A 526 14.53 22.55 16.46
CA GLN A 526 13.50 23.11 17.34
C GLN A 526 12.13 23.24 16.68
N GLN A 527 12.09 23.69 15.42
CA GLN A 527 10.83 23.85 14.68
C GLN A 527 10.09 22.52 14.56
N TYR A 528 10.80 21.47 14.16
CA TYR A 528 10.22 20.15 13.93
C TYR A 528 9.92 19.39 15.22
N ALA A 529 10.69 19.60 16.27
CA ALA A 529 10.36 19.09 17.61
C ALA A 529 9.04 19.65 18.17
N ILE A 530 8.73 20.92 17.87
CA ILE A 530 7.42 21.51 18.20
C ILE A 530 6.32 20.83 17.37
N ARG A 531 6.52 20.67 16.05
CA ARG A 531 5.53 20.09 15.14
C ARG A 531 5.29 18.61 15.44
N SER A 532 6.29 17.88 15.91
CA SER A 532 6.14 16.47 16.30
C SER A 532 5.16 16.23 17.45
N GLN A 533 4.78 17.26 18.20
CA GLN A 533 3.79 17.16 19.27
C GLN A 533 2.34 17.09 18.78
N ASN A 534 2.10 17.23 17.48
CA ASN A 534 0.78 17.27 16.86
C ASN A 534 -0.03 15.99 17.03
N TRP A 535 0.60 14.84 17.35
CA TRP A 535 -0.11 13.60 17.68
C TRP A 535 -1.14 13.77 18.81
N LYS A 536 -0.93 14.70 19.73
CA LYS A 536 -1.86 15.02 20.83
C LYS A 536 -3.20 15.53 20.35
N ASN A 537 -3.27 16.11 19.15
CA ASN A 537 -4.49 16.70 18.60
C ASN A 537 -5.54 15.66 18.20
N VAL A 538 -5.15 14.39 18.07
CA VAL A 538 -6.06 13.27 17.80
C VAL A 538 -6.24 12.34 19.00
N PHE A 539 -5.52 12.55 20.11
CA PHE A 539 -5.71 11.80 21.35
C PHE A 539 -6.95 12.28 22.10
N ASP A 540 -7.88 11.37 22.37
CA ASP A 540 -9.06 11.63 23.17
C ASP A 540 -8.86 11.14 24.62
N PRO A 541 -8.78 12.04 25.61
CA PRO A 541 -8.54 11.68 27.00
C PRO A 541 -9.69 10.90 27.65
N GLU A 542 -10.92 11.02 27.12
CA GLU A 542 -12.09 10.33 27.67
C GLU A 542 -12.06 8.84 27.32
N THR A 543 -11.81 8.53 26.04
CA THR A 543 -11.76 7.14 25.56
C THR A 543 -10.37 6.52 25.62
N LYS A 544 -9.32 7.36 25.73
CA LYS A 544 -7.89 6.95 25.64
C LYS A 544 -7.52 6.33 24.31
N PHE A 545 -8.20 6.72 23.21
CA PHE A 545 -7.91 6.32 21.85
C PHE A 545 -7.48 7.52 21.00
N MET A 546 -6.74 7.24 19.94
CA MET A 546 -6.50 8.18 18.85
C MET A 546 -7.75 8.23 17.97
N ARG A 547 -8.38 9.41 17.83
CA ARG A 547 -9.68 9.59 17.17
C ARG A 547 -9.63 10.64 16.08
N ALA A 548 -10.41 10.43 15.03
CA ALA A 548 -10.52 11.40 13.94
C ALA A 548 -11.15 12.72 14.42
N ARG A 549 -10.61 13.83 13.91
CA ARG A 549 -11.17 15.17 14.08
C ARG A 549 -12.06 15.50 12.89
N VAL A 550 -13.34 15.71 13.13
CA VAL A 550 -14.36 16.03 12.15
C VAL A 550 -15.02 17.34 12.56
N ASN A 551 -15.00 18.35 11.69
CA ASN A 551 -15.51 19.67 11.96
C ASN A 551 -15.03 20.25 13.29
N GLY A 552 -13.74 20.12 13.58
CA GLY A 552 -13.08 20.61 14.79
C GLY A 552 -13.35 19.82 16.08
N GLY A 553 -14.24 18.84 16.07
CA GLY A 553 -14.54 17.92 17.18
C GLY A 553 -14.04 16.51 16.94
N PHE A 554 -14.28 15.57 17.86
CA PHE A 554 -14.04 14.14 17.61
C PHE A 554 -15.23 13.53 16.85
N ALA A 555 -14.91 12.64 15.90
CA ALA A 555 -15.93 11.90 15.15
C ALA A 555 -16.86 11.09 16.08
N THR A 556 -18.16 11.14 15.83
CA THR A 556 -19.19 10.44 16.62
C THR A 556 -20.24 9.82 15.68
N PRO A 557 -20.77 8.62 15.97
CA PRO A 557 -20.43 7.74 17.11
C PRO A 557 -19.02 7.16 16.98
N PHE A 558 -18.46 6.60 18.07
CA PHE A 558 -17.14 5.99 18.08
C PHE A 558 -17.23 4.54 18.54
N ASP A 559 -16.79 3.62 17.68
CA ASP A 559 -16.59 2.21 17.99
C ASP A 559 -15.11 1.86 17.72
N PRO A 560 -14.30 1.48 18.73
CA PRO A 560 -12.88 1.20 18.53
C PRO A 560 -12.60 -0.06 17.70
N PHE A 561 -13.59 -0.95 17.52
CA PHE A 561 -13.48 -2.15 16.68
C PHE A 561 -13.84 -1.88 15.21
N GLN A 562 -14.36 -0.70 14.91
CA GLN A 562 -14.79 -0.37 13.55
C GLN A 562 -13.60 -0.10 12.64
N VAL A 563 -13.46 -0.95 11.62
CA VAL A 563 -12.56 -0.70 10.48
C VAL A 563 -13.24 0.35 9.59
N ASN A 564 -12.62 1.53 9.51
CA ASN A 564 -13.17 2.66 8.75
C ASN A 564 -12.04 3.43 8.05
N PHE A 565 -12.40 4.48 7.31
CA PHE A 565 -11.44 5.24 6.52
C PHE A 565 -10.63 6.31 7.30
N HIS A 566 -10.70 6.35 8.61
CA HIS A 566 -9.87 7.23 9.42
C HIS A 566 -8.51 6.61 9.79
N TYR A 567 -8.39 5.28 9.66
CA TYR A 567 -7.18 4.51 9.95
C TYR A 567 -6.72 3.78 8.71
N THR A 568 -5.42 3.78 8.46
CA THR A 568 -4.80 3.04 7.37
C THR A 568 -4.82 1.56 7.70
N GLU A 569 -5.55 0.76 6.92
CA GLU A 569 -5.66 -0.70 7.02
C GLU A 569 -5.91 -1.22 8.44
N ALA A 570 -6.64 -0.45 9.25
CA ALA A 570 -6.73 -0.67 10.69
C ALA A 570 -8.06 -0.20 11.28
N ASN A 571 -8.23 -0.47 12.56
CA ASN A 571 -9.19 0.20 13.43
C ASN A 571 -8.47 1.01 14.52
N ALA A 572 -9.23 1.58 15.46
CA ALA A 572 -8.65 2.43 16.50
C ALA A 572 -7.68 1.68 17.43
N TRP A 573 -7.81 0.36 17.60
CA TRP A 573 -6.94 -0.43 18.45
C TRP A 573 -5.49 -0.50 17.91
N GLN A 574 -5.29 -0.69 16.60
CA GLN A 574 -3.97 -0.83 16.00
C GLN A 574 -3.18 0.49 15.95
N TYR A 575 -3.86 1.64 16.05
CA TYR A 575 -3.21 2.95 16.13
C TYR A 575 -3.22 3.58 17.54
N ARG A 576 -3.82 2.90 18.53
CA ARG A 576 -3.99 3.44 19.89
C ARG A 576 -2.70 3.90 20.55
N PHE A 577 -1.61 3.19 20.30
CA PHE A 577 -0.32 3.41 20.94
C PHE A 577 0.73 3.98 19.99
N PHE A 578 0.31 4.43 18.80
CA PHE A 578 1.27 4.93 17.80
C PHE A 578 1.67 6.39 18.08
N ALA A 579 2.56 6.56 19.02
CA ALA A 579 3.36 7.77 19.25
C ALA A 579 4.75 7.34 19.73
N PRO A 580 5.54 6.60 18.91
CA PRO A 580 6.75 5.92 19.36
C PRO A 580 7.79 6.89 19.95
N HIS A 581 7.81 8.14 19.47
CA HIS A 581 8.70 9.20 19.95
C HIS A 581 8.24 9.86 21.27
N ALA A 582 7.05 9.53 21.79
CA ALA A 582 6.43 10.19 22.93
C ALA A 582 5.75 9.21 23.92
N ILE A 583 6.22 7.95 24.00
CA ILE A 583 5.61 6.92 24.85
C ILE A 583 5.51 7.35 26.34
N PRO A 584 6.53 7.99 26.97
CA PRO A 584 6.39 8.46 28.33
C PRO A 584 5.26 9.47 28.51
N GLU A 585 5.08 10.40 27.57
CA GLU A 585 4.03 11.40 27.62
C GLU A 585 2.63 10.79 27.33
N LEU A 586 2.54 9.87 26.37
CA LEU A 586 1.32 9.10 26.11
C LEU A 586 0.90 8.31 27.35
N MET A 587 1.86 7.69 28.02
CA MET A 587 1.61 6.94 29.26
C MET A 587 1.07 7.85 30.37
N GLU A 588 1.60 9.07 30.53
CA GLU A 588 1.06 10.06 31.49
C GLU A 588 -0.38 10.45 31.12
N LEU A 589 -0.66 10.73 29.85
CA LEU A 589 -2.00 11.08 29.39
C LEU A 589 -3.02 9.94 29.56
N MET A 590 -2.57 8.70 29.50
CA MET A 590 -3.41 7.52 29.77
C MET A 590 -3.66 7.27 31.27
N GLY A 591 -2.97 8.00 32.17
CA GLY A 591 -3.15 7.87 33.63
C GLY A 591 -1.98 7.23 34.36
N GLY A 592 -0.81 7.15 33.73
CA GLY A 592 0.43 6.64 34.32
C GLY A 592 0.69 5.16 34.04
N LYS A 593 1.82 4.65 34.54
CA LYS A 593 2.34 3.30 34.22
C LYS A 593 1.34 2.17 34.42
N LYS A 594 0.61 2.19 35.52
CA LYS A 594 -0.36 1.12 35.87
C LYS A 594 -1.54 1.09 34.90
N GLU A 595 -2.07 2.25 34.54
CA GLU A 595 -3.17 2.36 33.62
C GLU A 595 -2.71 2.02 32.18
N PHE A 596 -1.49 2.45 31.81
CA PHE A 596 -0.91 2.11 30.50
C PHE A 596 -0.74 0.59 30.33
N GLU A 597 -0.23 -0.10 31.39
CA GLU A 597 -0.15 -1.58 31.37
C GLU A 597 -1.55 -2.20 31.22
N ALA A 598 -2.54 -1.70 31.96
CA ALA A 598 -3.91 -2.20 31.87
C ALA A 598 -4.54 -1.97 30.49
N GLU A 599 -4.23 -0.86 29.82
CA GLU A 599 -4.70 -0.59 28.47
C GLU A 599 -4.00 -1.47 27.40
N LEU A 600 -2.72 -1.80 27.59
CA LEU A 600 -2.03 -2.81 26.76
C LEU A 600 -2.64 -4.21 27.00
N ASP A 601 -2.91 -4.58 28.24
CA ASP A 601 -3.58 -5.85 28.56
C ASP A 601 -4.96 -5.94 27.88
N LYS A 602 -5.70 -4.86 27.82
CA LYS A 602 -6.99 -4.80 27.10
C LYS A 602 -6.82 -5.06 25.61
N LEU A 603 -5.81 -4.49 24.96
CA LEU A 603 -5.51 -4.74 23.55
C LEU A 603 -5.33 -6.23 23.27
N PHE A 604 -4.45 -6.90 24.02
CA PHE A 604 -4.11 -8.32 23.82
C PHE A 604 -5.21 -9.30 24.27
N ASN A 605 -6.19 -8.85 25.07
CA ASN A 605 -7.30 -9.68 25.56
C ASN A 605 -8.67 -9.26 25.00
N ALA A 606 -8.72 -8.27 24.11
CA ALA A 606 -9.97 -7.85 23.46
C ALA A 606 -10.53 -8.97 22.56
N PRO A 607 -11.85 -8.97 22.26
CA PRO A 607 -12.39 -9.83 21.22
C PRO A 607 -11.67 -9.59 19.88
N THR A 608 -11.48 -10.66 19.10
CA THR A 608 -10.79 -10.58 17.79
C THR A 608 -11.69 -10.09 16.66
N GLN A 609 -13.03 -10.09 16.86
CA GLN A 609 -13.97 -9.64 15.86
C GLN A 609 -13.84 -8.13 15.63
N THR A 610 -13.89 -7.73 14.37
CA THR A 610 -13.96 -6.34 13.93
C THR A 610 -15.37 -5.99 13.46
N THR A 611 -15.68 -4.71 13.42
CA THR A 611 -16.91 -4.16 12.83
C THR A 611 -16.57 -3.24 11.67
N GLY A 612 -17.56 -2.79 10.91
CA GLY A 612 -17.35 -1.90 9.76
C GLY A 612 -17.00 -2.65 8.48
N ARG A 613 -16.04 -2.14 7.70
CA ARG A 613 -15.61 -2.77 6.45
C ARG A 613 -14.68 -3.95 6.68
N GLU A 614 -14.62 -4.87 5.73
CA GLU A 614 -13.59 -5.91 5.70
C GLU A 614 -12.24 -5.28 5.30
N GLN A 615 -11.15 -5.78 5.93
CA GLN A 615 -9.77 -5.41 5.61
C GLN A 615 -8.91 -6.66 5.64
N ALA A 616 -8.37 -7.02 4.49
CA ALA A 616 -7.61 -8.26 4.29
C ALA A 616 -6.31 -8.32 5.11
N ASP A 617 -5.71 -7.17 5.38
CA ASP A 617 -4.42 -7.06 6.07
C ASP A 617 -4.53 -7.24 7.60
N ILE A 618 -5.73 -7.13 8.18
CA ILE A 618 -5.94 -7.37 9.63
C ILE A 618 -5.94 -8.87 9.92
N THR A 619 -4.75 -9.45 10.03
CA THR A 619 -4.53 -10.89 10.24
C THR A 619 -3.59 -11.14 11.44
N GLY A 620 -3.38 -12.40 11.82
CA GLY A 620 -2.51 -12.76 12.94
C GLY A 620 -2.94 -12.16 14.28
N LEU A 621 -4.26 -12.14 14.55
CA LEU A 621 -4.83 -11.45 15.70
C LEU A 621 -4.56 -12.18 17.01
N ILE A 622 -4.05 -11.43 18.02
CA ILE A 622 -4.02 -11.77 19.44
C ILE A 622 -4.79 -10.65 20.17
N GLY A 623 -6.05 -10.88 20.51
CA GLY A 623 -6.96 -9.80 20.85
C GLY A 623 -7.15 -8.86 19.65
N GLN A 624 -6.85 -7.57 19.82
CA GLN A 624 -6.83 -6.59 18.72
C GLN A 624 -5.41 -6.21 18.28
N TYR A 625 -4.40 -6.87 18.79
CA TYR A 625 -3.06 -6.86 18.21
C TYR A 625 -3.09 -7.64 16.89
N ALA A 626 -2.80 -7.00 15.78
CA ALA A 626 -2.80 -7.60 14.45
C ALA A 626 -1.35 -7.72 13.95
N HIS A 627 -0.75 -8.91 14.09
CA HIS A 627 0.65 -9.11 13.71
C HIS A 627 0.86 -9.07 12.19
N GLY A 628 -0.16 -9.46 11.44
CA GLY A 628 -0.12 -9.46 9.98
C GLY A 628 -0.14 -8.07 9.34
N ASN A 629 -0.19 -6.99 10.15
CA ASN A 629 -0.08 -5.62 9.65
C ASN A 629 0.80 -4.75 10.58
N GLU A 630 1.62 -3.91 10.02
CA GLU A 630 2.77 -3.23 10.63
C GLU A 630 2.45 -2.26 11.75
N PRO A 631 1.32 -1.54 11.78
CA PRO A 631 1.01 -0.62 12.90
C PRO A 631 1.08 -1.25 14.29
N SER A 632 0.87 -2.57 14.37
CA SER A 632 0.91 -3.31 15.63
C SER A 632 2.31 -3.74 16.08
N HIS A 633 3.30 -3.81 15.20
CA HIS A 633 4.58 -4.50 15.41
C HIS A 633 5.36 -4.07 16.66
N HIS A 634 5.27 -2.80 17.07
CA HIS A 634 5.97 -2.28 18.26
C HIS A 634 5.24 -2.56 19.58
N MET A 635 3.95 -2.93 19.56
CA MET A 635 3.08 -2.90 20.74
C MET A 635 3.48 -3.91 21.82
N ALA A 636 3.94 -5.11 21.45
CA ALA A 636 4.43 -6.10 22.41
C ALA A 636 5.64 -5.58 23.20
N TYR A 637 6.43 -4.72 22.59
CA TYR A 637 7.64 -4.12 23.18
C TYR A 637 7.34 -2.91 24.05
N LEU A 638 6.15 -2.33 24.00
CA LEU A 638 5.74 -1.24 24.87
C LEU A 638 5.66 -1.66 26.34
N TYR A 639 5.49 -2.94 26.60
CA TYR A 639 5.61 -3.45 27.97
C TYR A 639 6.99 -3.22 28.58
N ALA A 640 8.03 -2.94 27.82
CA ALA A 640 9.36 -2.58 28.33
C ALA A 640 9.34 -1.37 29.28
N TYR A 641 8.37 -0.47 29.12
CA TYR A 641 8.19 0.70 29.97
C TYR A 641 7.51 0.40 31.31
N VAL A 642 6.81 -0.74 31.42
CA VAL A 642 5.91 -1.05 32.54
C VAL A 642 6.13 -2.44 33.14
N ASN A 643 6.33 -3.50 32.33
CA ASN A 643 6.44 -4.89 32.79
C ASN A 643 7.25 -5.75 31.79
N ARG A 644 8.55 -5.92 32.04
CA ARG A 644 9.46 -6.64 31.12
C ARG A 644 9.11 -8.10 30.92
N ASP A 645 8.54 -8.79 31.91
CA ASP A 645 8.17 -10.19 31.77
C ASP A 645 7.09 -10.39 30.70
N LYS A 646 6.20 -9.41 30.53
CA LYS A 646 5.18 -9.44 29.47
C LYS A 646 5.76 -9.21 28.08
N VAL A 647 6.90 -8.50 27.94
CA VAL A 647 7.61 -8.41 26.64
C VAL A 647 7.98 -9.82 26.19
N HIS A 648 8.66 -10.58 27.05
CA HIS A 648 9.06 -11.96 26.72
C HIS A 648 7.84 -12.84 26.44
N MET A 649 6.82 -12.76 27.28
CA MET A 649 5.61 -13.55 27.13
C MET A 649 4.93 -13.34 25.77
N TYR A 650 4.70 -12.09 25.38
CA TYR A 650 4.01 -11.80 24.11
C TYR A 650 4.91 -12.02 22.90
N ARG A 651 6.19 -11.58 22.94
CA ARG A 651 7.18 -11.86 21.89
C ARG A 651 7.26 -13.37 21.61
N ASP A 652 7.49 -14.18 22.63
CA ASP A 652 7.65 -15.62 22.48
C ASP A 652 6.38 -16.30 22.01
N SER A 653 5.21 -15.82 22.45
CA SER A 653 3.91 -16.26 21.93
C SER A 653 3.78 -15.99 20.45
N ILE A 654 4.04 -14.74 20.00
CA ILE A 654 3.99 -14.34 18.59
C ILE A 654 4.94 -15.20 17.76
N MET A 655 6.22 -15.29 18.16
CA MET A 655 7.24 -16.07 17.44
C MET A 655 6.85 -17.54 17.31
N LYS A 656 6.20 -18.11 18.30
CA LYS A 656 5.83 -19.53 18.34
C LYS A 656 4.55 -19.84 17.57
N THR A 657 3.58 -18.92 17.56
CA THR A 657 2.24 -19.19 17.04
C THR A 657 1.98 -18.61 15.67
N LEU A 658 2.70 -17.55 15.27
CA LEU A 658 2.47 -16.82 14.02
C LEU A 658 3.59 -17.00 12.98
N TYR A 659 4.62 -17.82 13.30
CA TYR A 659 5.70 -18.18 12.39
C TYR A 659 5.92 -19.68 12.37
N SER A 660 6.01 -20.26 11.18
CA SER A 660 6.38 -21.67 10.99
C SER A 660 7.14 -21.87 9.68
N PRO A 661 8.00 -22.91 9.57
CA PRO A 661 8.73 -23.19 8.33
C PRO A 661 7.84 -23.98 7.36
N THR A 662 6.64 -23.50 7.10
CA THR A 662 5.66 -24.09 6.17
C THR A 662 5.24 -23.04 5.14
N PRO A 663 4.63 -23.42 4.01
CA PRO A 663 4.12 -22.44 3.05
C PRO A 663 3.19 -21.39 3.68
N ASP A 664 2.33 -21.81 4.62
CA ASP A 664 1.42 -20.92 5.38
C ASP A 664 2.09 -20.33 6.63
N GLY A 665 3.41 -20.25 6.66
CA GLY A 665 4.19 -19.91 7.83
C GLY A 665 4.27 -18.45 8.21
N LEU A 666 3.62 -17.55 7.46
CA LEU A 666 3.44 -16.13 7.74
C LEU A 666 1.95 -15.84 7.87
N CYS A 667 1.58 -15.00 8.83
CA CYS A 667 0.18 -14.71 9.13
C CYS A 667 -0.42 -13.57 8.31
N GLY A 668 0.38 -12.89 7.48
CA GLY A 668 0.01 -11.78 6.61
C GLY A 668 1.08 -11.56 5.56
N ASN A 669 0.99 -10.44 4.84
CA ASN A 669 1.99 -10.02 3.87
C ASN A 669 3.39 -10.03 4.48
N GLU A 670 4.39 -10.46 3.73
CA GLU A 670 5.79 -10.43 4.19
C GLU A 670 6.34 -9.00 4.21
N ASP A 671 5.82 -8.15 3.32
CA ASP A 671 6.04 -6.71 3.18
C ASP A 671 7.51 -6.31 3.14
N CYS A 672 8.14 -6.77 2.05
CA CYS A 672 9.49 -6.35 1.68
C CYS A 672 10.50 -6.55 2.81
N GLY A 673 10.39 -7.65 3.54
CA GLY A 673 11.32 -8.01 4.62
C GLY A 673 10.89 -7.56 6.01
N GLN A 674 9.84 -6.75 6.18
CA GLN A 674 9.48 -6.22 7.50
C GLN A 674 8.94 -7.29 8.46
N MET A 675 8.02 -8.15 8.01
CA MET A 675 7.51 -9.26 8.82
C MET A 675 8.65 -10.19 9.27
N SER A 676 9.55 -10.49 8.36
CA SER A 676 10.73 -11.32 8.63
C SER A 676 11.74 -10.62 9.52
N ALA A 677 12.00 -9.32 9.33
CA ALA A 677 12.91 -8.54 10.16
C ALA A 677 12.42 -8.47 11.62
N TRP A 678 11.09 -8.38 11.84
CA TRP A 678 10.52 -8.47 13.19
C TRP A 678 10.96 -9.75 13.91
N TYR A 679 10.89 -10.92 13.21
CA TYR A 679 11.35 -12.19 13.77
C TYR A 679 12.86 -12.19 14.06
N VAL A 680 13.68 -11.68 13.13
CA VAL A 680 15.14 -11.66 13.27
C VAL A 680 15.57 -10.82 14.48
N VAL A 681 15.09 -9.57 14.61
CA VAL A 681 15.47 -8.70 15.73
C VAL A 681 14.90 -9.21 17.05
N SER A 682 13.70 -9.82 17.04
CA SER A 682 13.12 -10.49 18.21
C SER A 682 13.97 -11.66 18.69
N ALA A 683 14.53 -12.44 17.74
CA ALA A 683 15.45 -13.55 18.05
C ALA A 683 16.78 -13.06 18.65
N TRP A 684 17.18 -11.81 18.38
CA TRP A 684 18.33 -11.15 19.00
C TRP A 684 18.02 -10.55 20.37
N ASN A 685 16.83 -10.74 20.92
CA ASN A 685 16.36 -10.10 22.16
C ASN A 685 16.41 -8.55 22.06
N THR A 686 16.06 -7.97 20.94
CA THR A 686 16.07 -6.52 20.74
C THR A 686 14.94 -6.09 19.81
N TYR A 687 14.49 -4.83 19.93
CA TYR A 687 13.50 -4.24 19.01
C TYR A 687 13.61 -2.72 18.98
N PRO A 688 13.61 -2.06 17.80
CA PRO A 688 13.58 -0.60 17.66
C PRO A 688 12.14 -0.08 17.85
N ILE A 689 11.77 0.30 19.06
CA ILE A 689 10.43 0.85 19.37
C ILE A 689 10.24 2.21 18.66
N CYS A 690 11.30 3.01 18.62
CA CYS A 690 11.31 4.34 17.96
C CYS A 690 12.56 4.46 17.07
N PRO A 691 12.52 3.97 15.81
CA PRO A 691 13.58 4.24 14.86
C PRO A 691 13.87 5.75 14.73
N GLY A 692 15.12 6.12 14.53
CA GLY A 692 15.56 7.53 14.55
C GLY A 692 15.90 8.06 15.94
N ASP A 693 15.65 7.27 16.99
CA ASP A 693 16.07 7.57 18.34
C ASP A 693 16.81 6.38 18.96
N TYR A 694 18.11 6.55 19.23
CA TYR A 694 18.94 5.50 19.83
C TYR A 694 18.38 4.97 21.16
N THR A 695 17.72 5.80 21.94
CA THR A 695 17.10 5.40 23.22
C THR A 695 15.80 4.61 23.01
N GLY A 696 15.26 4.59 21.81
CA GLY A 696 14.06 3.85 21.42
C GLY A 696 14.26 2.35 21.21
N TRP A 697 15.50 1.83 21.33
CA TRP A 697 15.74 0.41 21.22
C TRP A 697 15.51 -0.31 22.54
N TRP A 698 14.58 -1.26 22.56
CA TRP A 698 14.50 -2.24 23.64
C TRP A 698 15.62 -3.27 23.47
N GLN A 699 16.32 -3.59 24.59
CA GLN A 699 17.35 -4.62 24.64
C GLN A 699 17.21 -5.37 25.96
N ASP A 700 17.24 -6.71 25.89
CA ASP A 700 17.36 -7.53 27.07
C ASP A 700 18.83 -7.58 27.54
N TYR A 701 19.06 -7.49 28.83
CA TYR A 701 20.38 -7.31 29.46
C TYR A 701 21.26 -8.56 29.53
N GLU A 702 21.06 -9.57 28.71
CA GLU A 702 22.14 -10.55 28.52
C GLU A 702 23.05 -10.05 27.41
N PRO A 703 24.35 -9.81 27.66
CA PRO A 703 25.24 -9.24 26.65
C PRO A 703 25.38 -10.25 25.51
N MET A 704 24.85 -9.96 24.35
CA MET A 704 25.30 -10.58 23.12
C MET A 704 26.74 -10.10 22.90
N SER A 705 27.72 -10.97 23.14
CA SER A 705 29.15 -10.67 23.21
C SER A 705 29.81 -10.18 21.90
N GLU A 706 29.06 -10.05 20.82
CA GLU A 706 29.59 -9.68 19.50
C GLU A 706 28.86 -8.49 18.82
N PHE A 707 27.72 -8.00 19.34
CA PHE A 707 26.98 -6.87 18.78
C PHE A 707 26.78 -5.73 19.79
N ASP A 708 27.63 -5.59 20.80
CA ASP A 708 27.56 -4.50 21.76
C ASP A 708 28.04 -3.18 21.14
N THR A 709 27.10 -2.34 20.67
CA THR A 709 27.39 -0.99 20.17
C THR A 709 27.90 -0.03 21.25
N ARG A 710 27.94 -0.42 22.53
CA ARG A 710 28.50 0.38 23.64
C ARG A 710 30.01 0.58 23.54
N SER A 711 30.72 -0.19 22.72
CA SER A 711 32.16 -0.04 22.52
C SER A 711 32.57 1.22 21.73
N GLN A 712 31.60 1.97 21.17
CA GLN A 712 31.87 3.16 20.37
C GLN A 712 31.66 4.51 21.10
N GLY A 713 31.57 4.52 22.42
CA GLY A 713 31.68 5.78 23.21
C GLY A 713 30.42 6.65 23.24
N TYR A 714 29.24 6.12 23.03
CA TYR A 714 27.99 6.86 23.18
C TYR A 714 27.50 6.88 24.62
N PRO A 715 27.01 8.03 25.15
CA PRO A 715 26.57 8.15 26.53
C PRO A 715 25.32 7.33 26.85
N SER A 716 25.25 6.89 28.10
CA SER A 716 24.24 6.08 28.78
C SER A 716 22.78 6.32 28.35
N PRO A 717 21.93 5.29 28.34
CA PRO A 717 20.51 5.42 28.04
C PRO A 717 19.76 6.12 29.19
N PHE A 718 18.97 7.12 28.85
CA PHE A 718 18.05 7.96 29.64
C PHE A 718 18.58 9.34 30.11
N PRO A 719 17.74 10.33 29.99
CA PRO A 719 16.57 10.45 29.18
C PRO A 719 16.85 11.31 27.95
N LEU A 720 16.10 11.12 26.90
CA LEU A 720 15.75 12.26 26.07
C LEU A 720 15.13 13.32 26.99
N GLY A 721 15.96 14.22 27.49
CA GLY A 721 15.42 15.54 27.70
C GLY A 721 14.92 15.91 26.31
N ILE A 722 13.63 15.76 26.07
CA ILE A 722 12.99 16.65 25.13
C ILE A 722 13.59 17.99 25.54
N TYR A 723 14.44 18.54 24.68
CA TYR A 723 15.10 19.80 24.91
C TYR A 723 14.12 20.79 25.53
N ASN A 724 14.55 21.88 26.16
CA ASN A 724 13.73 22.99 26.64
C ASN A 724 12.80 23.55 25.54
N GLU A 725 12.04 22.65 24.95
CA GLU A 725 11.18 22.90 23.82
C GLU A 725 9.89 23.46 24.36
N LYS A 726 9.50 24.55 23.75
CA LYS A 726 8.18 25.11 24.01
C LYS A 726 7.13 24.05 23.72
N LYS A 727 6.23 23.79 24.65
CA LYS A 727 5.09 22.90 24.46
C LYS A 727 4.05 23.61 23.62
N ILE A 728 3.53 22.95 22.59
CA ILE A 728 2.38 23.47 21.86
C ILE A 728 1.11 23.22 22.67
N VAL A 729 0.27 24.22 22.82
CA VAL A 729 -1.08 24.03 23.33
C VAL A 729 -1.87 23.18 22.34
N PRO A 730 -2.41 22.02 22.73
CA PRO A 730 -3.16 21.16 21.82
C PRO A 730 -4.34 21.89 21.19
N ALA A 731 -4.69 21.49 19.98
CA ALA A 731 -5.80 22.05 19.22
C ALA A 731 -7.12 21.95 20.02
N PRO A 732 -7.85 23.05 20.27
CA PRO A 732 -9.13 22.99 20.96
C PRO A 732 -10.14 22.06 20.26
N ILE A 733 -11.04 21.49 21.04
CA ILE A 733 -12.06 20.55 20.60
C ILE A 733 -13.41 21.28 20.63
N ILE A 734 -14.07 21.37 19.48
CA ILE A 734 -15.37 21.98 19.32
C ILE A 734 -16.43 20.88 19.36
N THR A 735 -17.34 20.91 20.32
CA THR A 735 -18.40 19.91 20.46
C THR A 735 -19.78 20.56 20.22
N ALA A 736 -20.53 19.91 19.35
CA ALA A 736 -21.91 20.28 19.05
C ALA A 736 -22.74 19.03 18.79
N PRO A 737 -24.07 19.00 19.13
CA PRO A 737 -24.92 17.84 18.83
C PRO A 737 -24.97 17.46 17.35
N ASN A 738 -25.01 18.45 16.45
CA ASN A 738 -25.07 18.23 15.00
C ASN A 738 -24.31 19.33 14.25
N ARG A 739 -23.80 19.00 13.07
CA ARG A 739 -23.19 19.96 12.15
C ARG A 739 -24.25 20.79 11.42
N ALA A 740 -25.39 20.15 11.08
CA ALA A 740 -26.57 20.81 10.52
C ALA A 740 -27.68 20.87 11.56
N PHE A 741 -28.32 22.04 11.78
CA PHE A 741 -29.27 22.25 12.86
C PHE A 741 -30.51 23.05 12.46
N VAL A 742 -31.59 22.85 13.20
CA VAL A 742 -32.87 23.63 13.08
C VAL A 742 -33.03 24.47 14.33
N GLY A 743 -33.39 25.75 14.17
CA GLY A 743 -33.59 26.65 15.31
C GLY A 743 -32.30 27.22 15.88
N GLU A 744 -31.86 26.70 17.03
CA GLU A 744 -30.61 27.07 17.71
C GLU A 744 -29.75 25.84 18.03
N GLN A 745 -28.45 26.03 18.15
CA GLN A 745 -27.47 24.98 18.44
C GLN A 745 -26.51 25.43 19.54
N MET A 746 -26.27 24.58 20.56
CA MET A 746 -25.27 24.81 21.60
C MET A 746 -23.90 24.38 21.12
N ILE A 747 -22.89 25.19 21.39
CA ILE A 747 -21.48 24.94 21.13
C ILE A 747 -20.74 24.90 22.46
N SER A 748 -19.99 23.82 22.68
CA SER A 748 -19.06 23.69 23.81
C SER A 748 -17.63 23.56 23.25
N ILE A 749 -16.66 24.08 23.99
CA ILE A 749 -15.24 24.04 23.60
C ILE A 749 -14.42 23.53 24.78
N SER A 750 -13.51 22.61 24.52
CA SER A 750 -12.54 22.11 25.50
C SER A 750 -11.12 22.10 24.89
N CYS A 751 -10.12 21.90 25.72
CA CYS A 751 -8.73 21.74 25.30
C CYS A 751 -8.06 20.72 26.21
N LEU A 752 -7.28 19.80 25.62
CA LEU A 752 -6.45 18.84 26.36
C LEU A 752 -5.49 19.63 27.27
N ASN A 753 -5.37 19.22 28.52
CA ASN A 753 -4.50 19.85 29.56
C ASN A 753 -4.79 21.32 29.88
N GLY A 754 -5.96 21.85 29.43
CA GLY A 754 -6.45 23.18 29.82
C GLY A 754 -5.60 24.33 29.27
N ALA A 755 -5.94 24.85 28.09
CA ALA A 755 -5.39 26.14 27.66
C ALA A 755 -5.70 27.20 28.72
N SER A 756 -4.77 28.13 28.96
CA SER A 756 -4.98 29.24 29.90
C SER A 756 -6.21 30.11 29.52
N LYS A 757 -6.42 30.25 28.22
CA LYS A 757 -7.57 30.94 27.60
C LYS A 757 -7.84 30.37 26.21
N ILE A 758 -9.11 30.28 25.83
CA ILE A 758 -9.52 29.92 24.47
C ILE A 758 -10.14 31.14 23.81
N LYS A 759 -9.55 31.60 22.71
CA LYS A 759 -10.08 32.69 21.88
C LYS A 759 -11.05 32.12 20.85
N VAL A 760 -12.23 32.79 20.74
CA VAL A 760 -13.28 32.41 19.80
C VAL A 760 -13.58 33.55 18.84
N GLU A 761 -13.69 33.26 17.55
CA GLU A 761 -14.18 34.20 16.53
C GLU A 761 -15.29 33.49 15.73
N ILE A 762 -16.36 34.24 15.37
CA ILE A 762 -17.49 33.71 14.60
C ILE A 762 -17.64 34.51 13.32
N MET A 763 -17.68 33.82 12.19
CA MET A 763 -18.00 34.36 10.87
C MET A 763 -19.39 33.85 10.44
N GLU A 764 -20.37 34.75 10.36
CA GLU A 764 -21.70 34.44 9.81
C GLU A 764 -21.68 34.46 8.27
N GLU A 765 -22.74 33.91 7.68
CA GLU A 765 -22.96 33.91 6.23
C GLU A 765 -22.80 35.31 5.63
N GLY A 766 -22.15 35.40 4.44
CA GLY A 766 -21.77 36.68 3.82
C GLY A 766 -20.47 37.30 4.34
N GLY A 767 -19.66 36.54 5.14
CA GLY A 767 -18.35 37.00 5.63
C GLY A 767 -18.44 38.01 6.79
N ILE A 768 -19.59 38.12 7.47
CA ILE A 768 -19.76 39.03 8.58
C ILE A 768 -19.05 38.52 9.83
N LYS A 769 -17.92 39.13 10.16
CA LYS A 769 -17.12 38.80 11.34
C LYS A 769 -17.77 39.42 12.60
N LYS A 770 -18.13 38.61 13.59
CA LYS A 770 -18.54 39.09 14.93
C LYS A 770 -17.29 39.42 15.75
N LYS A 771 -17.43 40.29 16.76
CA LYS A 771 -16.37 40.60 17.69
C LYS A 771 -15.93 39.32 18.44
N GLY A 772 -14.63 39.00 18.38
CA GLY A 772 -14.07 37.87 19.12
C GLY A 772 -14.22 38.01 20.63
N PHE A 773 -14.31 36.86 21.31
CA PHE A 773 -14.42 36.77 22.77
C PHE A 773 -13.57 35.60 23.29
N PHE A 774 -13.42 35.58 24.65
CA PHE A 774 -12.78 34.44 25.31
C PHE A 774 -13.88 33.48 25.79
N TYR A 775 -13.68 32.18 25.51
CA TYR A 775 -14.63 31.14 25.93
C TYR A 775 -14.60 30.96 27.44
N SER A 776 -15.79 30.93 28.05
CA SER A 776 -15.98 30.70 29.49
C SER A 776 -17.08 29.67 29.79
N GLU A 777 -18.05 29.55 28.89
CA GLU A 777 -19.21 28.66 29.02
C GLU A 777 -19.79 28.34 27.65
N PRO A 778 -20.60 27.26 27.51
CA PRO A 778 -21.28 26.94 26.25
C PRO A 778 -22.15 28.07 25.76
N PHE A 779 -22.12 28.34 24.45
CA PHE A 779 -22.89 29.42 23.81
C PHE A 779 -23.75 28.93 22.65
N LYS A 780 -24.77 29.72 22.29
CA LYS A 780 -25.73 29.41 21.23
C LYS A 780 -25.37 30.06 19.92
N ILE A 781 -25.55 29.30 18.83
CA ILE A 781 -25.60 29.81 17.46
C ILE A 781 -27.01 29.68 16.91
N THR A 782 -27.43 30.64 16.07
CA THR A 782 -28.78 30.72 15.50
C THR A 782 -28.80 30.92 14.00
N LYS A 783 -27.61 30.96 13.37
CA LYS A 783 -27.43 31.16 11.94
C LYS A 783 -26.31 30.23 11.43
N THR A 784 -26.29 29.96 10.14
CA THR A 784 -25.13 29.36 9.46
C THR A 784 -23.90 30.21 9.76
N CYS A 785 -22.83 29.59 10.24
CA CYS A 785 -21.60 30.27 10.61
C CYS A 785 -20.40 29.31 10.64
N THR A 786 -19.20 29.89 10.52
CA THR A 786 -17.94 29.25 10.82
C THR A 786 -17.38 29.78 12.13
N ILE A 787 -17.03 28.88 13.04
CA ILE A 787 -16.43 29.19 14.35
C ILE A 787 -14.94 28.89 14.25
N LEU A 788 -14.12 29.89 14.59
CA LEU A 788 -12.68 29.74 14.71
C LEU A 788 -12.28 29.77 16.17
N VAL A 789 -11.45 28.83 16.60
CA VAL A 789 -10.98 28.75 17.97
C VAL A 789 -9.47 28.59 18.04
N LYS A 790 -8.86 29.14 19.09
CA LYS A 790 -7.43 29.06 19.34
C LYS A 790 -7.16 28.98 20.83
N GLY A 791 -6.42 27.98 21.28
CA GLY A 791 -5.89 27.89 22.63
C GLY A 791 -4.67 28.79 22.78
N LEU A 792 -4.64 29.61 23.82
CA LEU A 792 -3.51 30.51 24.06
C LEU A 792 -2.55 29.91 25.08
N ALA A 793 -1.27 30.14 24.86
CA ALA A 793 -0.19 29.81 25.77
C ALA A 793 -0.39 30.48 27.15
N GLY A 794 -0.14 29.75 28.19
CA GLY A 794 -0.20 30.23 29.58
C GLY A 794 1.13 30.69 30.12
N SER A 795 2.25 30.41 29.42
CA SER A 795 3.61 30.73 29.83
C SER A 795 4.52 30.95 28.63
N ASP A 796 5.72 31.51 28.86
CA ASP A 796 6.75 31.66 27.82
C ASP A 796 7.32 30.31 27.33
N GLN A 797 7.04 29.20 28.01
CA GLN A 797 7.42 27.85 27.63
C GLN A 797 6.39 27.18 26.77
N GLU A 798 5.30 27.86 26.41
CA GLU A 798 4.24 27.36 25.57
C GLU A 798 4.10 28.18 24.29
N ILE A 799 3.49 27.56 23.28
CA ILE A 799 3.12 28.20 22.02
C ILE A 799 1.61 28.00 21.84
N ASP A 800 0.92 29.03 21.39
CA ASP A 800 -0.49 28.97 21.05
C ASP A 800 -0.80 27.79 20.11
N SER A 801 -1.98 27.19 20.24
CA SER A 801 -2.47 26.21 19.26
C SER A 801 -2.62 26.85 17.88
N PRO A 802 -2.69 26.05 16.80
CA PRO A 802 -3.23 26.51 15.53
C PRO A 802 -4.67 27.05 15.70
N TRP A 803 -5.16 27.83 14.71
CA TRP A 803 -6.57 28.13 14.58
C TRP A 803 -7.33 26.91 14.06
N ILE A 804 -8.37 26.49 14.75
CA ILE A 804 -9.27 25.41 14.37
C ILE A 804 -10.57 26.01 13.84
N GLU A 805 -11.07 25.46 12.75
CA GLU A 805 -12.30 25.91 12.08
C GLU A 805 -13.39 24.84 12.22
N ALA A 806 -14.63 25.27 12.49
CA ALA A 806 -15.81 24.43 12.45
C ALA A 806 -16.97 25.16 11.80
N SER A 807 -17.59 24.55 10.80
CA SER A 807 -18.74 25.13 10.08
C SER A 807 -20.04 24.46 10.48
N PHE A 808 -21.04 25.28 10.76
CA PHE A 808 -22.37 24.86 11.17
C PHE A 808 -23.43 25.42 10.24
N PHE A 809 -24.35 24.57 9.80
CA PHE A 809 -25.36 24.89 8.78
C PHE A 809 -26.74 24.93 9.40
N LYS A 810 -27.38 26.11 9.34
CA LYS A 810 -28.78 26.23 9.76
C LYS A 810 -29.71 25.78 8.64
N ARG A 811 -30.38 24.66 8.83
CA ARG A 811 -31.36 24.15 7.87
C ARG A 811 -32.66 24.94 7.96
N SER A 812 -33.35 25.08 6.82
CA SER A 812 -34.75 25.40 6.79
C SER A 812 -35.52 24.25 7.44
N GLY A 813 -36.17 24.45 8.56
CA GLY A 813 -37.02 23.42 9.18
C GLY A 813 -38.23 22.99 8.30
N ASN A 814 -38.28 23.45 7.03
CA ASN A 814 -39.32 23.14 6.06
C ASN A 814 -39.12 21.78 5.39
N LEU A 815 -37.86 21.30 5.22
CA LEU A 815 -37.57 20.02 4.56
C LEU A 815 -37.53 18.89 5.58
N VAL A 816 -38.17 17.76 5.24
CA VAL A 816 -38.20 16.52 6.03
C VAL A 816 -38.07 15.35 5.10
N MET A 817 -37.06 14.49 5.32
CA MET A 817 -36.93 13.24 4.59
C MET A 817 -38.10 12.32 5.00
N LYS A 818 -38.98 12.03 4.05
CA LYS A 818 -40.20 11.22 4.28
C LYS A 818 -39.94 9.74 3.94
N GLU A 819 -39.31 9.51 2.80
CA GLU A 819 -38.89 8.21 2.36
C GLU A 819 -37.40 8.27 2.02
N VAL A 820 -36.63 7.39 2.64
CA VAL A 820 -35.18 7.35 2.51
C VAL A 820 -34.81 6.25 1.53
N GLY A 821 -33.91 6.55 0.61
CA GLY A 821 -33.33 5.54 -0.27
C GLY A 821 -32.61 4.45 0.53
N ASN A 822 -32.45 3.30 -0.07
CA ASN A 822 -31.75 2.17 0.56
C ASN A 822 -30.21 2.36 0.39
N TYR A 823 -29.64 3.27 1.19
CA TYR A 823 -28.18 3.49 1.22
C TYR A 823 -27.46 2.38 1.97
N ASP A 824 -26.20 2.17 1.64
CA ASP A 824 -25.34 1.16 2.26
C ASP A 824 -24.89 1.60 3.67
N ALA A 825 -24.80 0.65 4.60
CA ALA A 825 -24.37 0.91 5.97
C ALA A 825 -22.93 1.42 6.08
N GLN A 826 -22.10 1.15 5.10
CA GLN A 826 -20.70 1.63 5.03
C GLN A 826 -20.62 3.11 4.63
N TYR A 827 -21.61 3.63 3.87
CA TYR A 827 -21.61 4.99 3.32
C TYR A 827 -22.89 5.73 3.66
N THR A 828 -23.08 6.03 4.96
CA THR A 828 -24.32 6.63 5.46
C THR A 828 -24.38 8.14 5.34
N ALA A 829 -23.25 8.84 5.19
CA ALA A 829 -23.14 10.31 5.20
C ALA A 829 -23.78 10.99 6.43
N GLY A 830 -23.90 10.29 7.55
CA GLY A 830 -24.59 10.81 8.74
C GLY A 830 -26.05 10.38 8.87
N GLY A 831 -26.59 9.58 7.92
CA GLY A 831 -27.88 8.90 8.05
C GLY A 831 -29.00 9.46 7.18
N ASN A 832 -30.24 9.31 7.66
CA ASN A 832 -31.44 9.53 6.85
C ASN A 832 -31.61 10.94 6.28
N ASP A 833 -31.13 11.96 6.98
CA ASP A 833 -31.23 13.35 6.55
C ASP A 833 -30.03 13.86 5.72
N ALA A 834 -29.05 12.99 5.42
CA ALA A 834 -27.80 13.38 4.78
C ALA A 834 -28.00 14.15 3.46
N LEU A 835 -28.98 13.75 2.65
CA LEU A 835 -29.25 14.42 1.36
C LEU A 835 -29.98 15.77 1.49
N ILE A 836 -30.26 16.27 2.72
CA ILE A 836 -30.96 17.55 2.95
C ILE A 836 -30.35 18.30 4.16
N ASP A 837 -29.12 18.02 4.51
CA ASP A 837 -28.49 18.60 5.71
C ASP A 837 -27.64 19.86 5.42
N GLY A 838 -27.40 20.16 4.16
CA GLY A 838 -26.60 21.31 3.71
C GLY A 838 -25.10 21.05 3.69
N ILE A 839 -24.65 19.80 3.92
CA ILE A 839 -23.24 19.45 3.92
C ILE A 839 -22.85 18.94 2.54
N ARG A 840 -21.84 19.57 1.94
CA ARG A 840 -21.34 19.20 0.60
C ARG A 840 -20.06 18.37 0.71
N GLY A 841 -20.01 17.29 -0.08
CA GLY A 841 -18.83 16.46 -0.25
C GLY A 841 -17.72 17.15 -1.05
N LYS A 842 -16.50 16.62 -0.91
CA LYS A 842 -15.30 16.99 -1.68
C LYS A 842 -14.89 15.82 -2.56
N LEU A 843 -13.73 15.95 -3.23
CA LEU A 843 -13.21 14.93 -4.16
C LEU A 843 -12.58 13.69 -3.46
N ASP A 844 -12.98 13.39 -2.24
CA ASP A 844 -12.68 12.10 -1.56
C ASP A 844 -13.97 11.52 -0.96
N PHE A 845 -14.44 10.41 -1.52
CA PHE A 845 -15.66 9.75 -1.09
C PHE A 845 -15.58 9.10 0.30
N ARG A 846 -14.36 8.89 0.81
CA ARG A 846 -14.07 8.20 2.08
C ARG A 846 -14.22 9.10 3.31
N THR A 847 -14.50 10.37 3.12
CA THR A 847 -14.59 11.37 4.21
C THR A 847 -15.87 11.30 5.03
N GLY A 848 -16.79 10.38 4.70
CA GLY A 848 -18.03 10.16 5.44
C GLY A 848 -19.15 11.17 5.15
N VAL A 849 -19.00 12.01 4.09
CA VAL A 849 -20.01 13.01 3.68
C VAL A 849 -20.77 12.61 2.42
N TRP A 850 -20.40 11.50 1.79
CA TRP A 850 -21.07 10.93 0.63
C TRP A 850 -21.96 9.76 1.02
N GLN A 851 -23.25 9.79 0.65
CA GLN A 851 -24.14 8.67 0.84
C GLN A 851 -24.10 7.72 -0.37
N GLY A 852 -23.77 6.46 -0.11
CA GLY A 852 -23.50 5.45 -1.15
C GLY A 852 -24.68 4.49 -1.36
N TYR A 853 -25.00 4.20 -2.62
CA TYR A 853 -26.08 3.30 -3.03
C TYR A 853 -25.55 2.22 -3.97
N ASN A 854 -25.80 0.96 -3.64
CA ASN A 854 -25.49 -0.18 -4.48
C ASN A 854 -26.69 -0.50 -5.38
N GLY A 855 -27.04 0.43 -6.27
CA GLY A 855 -28.18 0.35 -7.17
C GLY A 855 -28.96 1.66 -7.28
N LYS A 856 -30.28 1.55 -7.55
CA LYS A 856 -31.16 2.71 -7.67
C LYS A 856 -31.31 3.46 -6.35
N MET A 857 -31.13 4.79 -6.37
CA MET A 857 -31.58 5.67 -5.29
C MET A 857 -32.99 6.22 -5.60
N GLU A 858 -33.89 6.19 -4.63
CA GLU A 858 -35.19 6.87 -4.68
C GLU A 858 -35.50 7.41 -3.28
N CYS A 859 -35.79 8.70 -3.18
CA CYS A 859 -36.18 9.34 -1.91
C CYS A 859 -37.33 10.31 -2.12
N VAL A 860 -38.09 10.59 -1.03
CA VAL A 860 -39.19 11.57 -1.00
C VAL A 860 -38.95 12.56 0.12
N ILE A 861 -38.94 13.84 -0.23
CA ILE A 861 -38.78 14.97 0.68
C ILE A 861 -40.15 15.67 0.83
N GLU A 862 -40.63 15.82 2.06
CA GLU A 862 -41.83 16.59 2.38
C GLU A 862 -41.44 18.03 2.75
N LEU A 863 -42.14 19.02 2.13
CA LEU A 863 -42.13 20.42 2.50
C LEU A 863 -43.27 20.65 3.47
N LYS A 864 -42.96 20.95 4.73
CA LYS A 864 -43.98 21.27 5.76
C LYS A 864 -44.91 22.42 5.33
N ASN A 865 -44.29 23.43 4.69
CA ASN A 865 -45.02 24.54 4.10
C ASN A 865 -44.97 24.39 2.57
N PRO A 866 -46.13 24.26 1.89
CA PRO A 866 -46.15 24.21 0.42
C PRO A 866 -45.42 25.40 -0.21
N THR A 867 -44.53 25.11 -1.13
CA THR A 867 -43.57 26.10 -1.68
C THR A 867 -43.68 26.16 -3.20
N ASN A 868 -43.49 27.34 -3.77
CA ASN A 868 -43.31 27.53 -5.20
C ASN A 868 -41.83 27.29 -5.49
N ILE A 869 -41.53 26.19 -6.16
CA ILE A 869 -40.13 25.78 -6.38
C ILE A 869 -39.51 26.54 -7.58
N LYS A 870 -38.31 27.08 -7.39
CA LYS A 870 -37.53 27.75 -8.45
C LYS A 870 -36.38 26.89 -8.96
N LYS A 871 -35.81 26.05 -8.10
CA LYS A 871 -34.70 25.20 -8.42
C LYS A 871 -34.76 23.90 -7.63
N ILE A 872 -34.38 22.78 -8.28
CA ILE A 872 -34.04 21.54 -7.60
C ILE A 872 -32.69 21.12 -8.17
N SER A 873 -31.73 20.79 -7.32
CA SER A 873 -30.47 20.18 -7.76
C SER A 873 -30.07 19.00 -6.88
N LEU A 874 -29.29 18.07 -7.48
CA LEU A 874 -28.71 16.90 -6.83
C LEU A 874 -27.25 16.80 -7.25
N SER A 875 -26.37 16.70 -6.29
CA SER A 875 -24.94 16.56 -6.52
C SER A 875 -24.51 15.08 -6.43
N ALA A 876 -23.66 14.67 -7.34
CA ALA A 876 -23.14 13.32 -7.45
C ALA A 876 -21.61 13.30 -7.61
N TYR A 877 -21.01 12.18 -7.21
CA TYR A 877 -19.56 11.92 -7.29
C TYR A 877 -19.28 10.76 -8.23
N GLN A 878 -18.18 10.84 -8.98
CA GLN A 878 -17.64 9.76 -9.77
C GLN A 878 -16.15 9.56 -9.47
N ASP A 879 -15.78 8.32 -9.28
CA ASP A 879 -14.42 7.80 -9.39
C ASP A 879 -14.54 6.35 -9.84
N ILE A 880 -14.18 6.05 -11.08
CA ILE A 880 -14.49 4.74 -11.67
C ILE A 880 -13.63 3.61 -11.10
N ARG A 881 -12.41 3.90 -10.59
CA ARG A 881 -11.53 2.87 -10.03
C ARG A 881 -12.14 2.15 -8.82
N PRO A 882 -12.70 2.84 -7.79
CA PRO A 882 -13.46 2.21 -6.71
C PRO A 882 -14.94 1.92 -7.08
N TRP A 883 -15.25 1.79 -8.36
CA TRP A 883 -16.55 1.39 -8.89
C TRP A 883 -17.67 2.41 -8.70
N ILE A 884 -17.36 3.70 -8.61
CA ILE A 884 -18.32 4.79 -8.44
C ILE A 884 -18.51 5.53 -9.75
N TRP A 885 -19.75 5.57 -10.27
CA TRP A 885 -20.10 6.30 -11.49
C TRP A 885 -21.17 7.34 -11.22
N PHE A 886 -21.19 8.39 -12.04
CA PHE A 886 -22.35 9.27 -12.09
C PHE A 886 -23.61 8.47 -12.44
N PRO A 887 -24.79 8.82 -11.84
CA PRO A 887 -26.05 8.24 -12.27
C PRO A 887 -26.25 8.35 -13.78
N SER A 888 -26.70 7.25 -14.43
CA SER A 888 -27.02 7.26 -15.87
C SER A 888 -28.21 8.14 -16.20
N ASN A 889 -29.14 8.28 -15.23
CA ASN A 889 -30.31 9.13 -15.35
C ASN A 889 -30.71 9.67 -13.96
N VAL A 890 -31.02 10.96 -13.90
CA VAL A 890 -31.57 11.63 -12.70
C VAL A 890 -32.91 12.25 -13.05
N LYS A 891 -33.92 11.97 -12.20
CA LYS A 891 -35.27 12.51 -12.33
C LYS A 891 -35.75 13.22 -11.09
N PHE A 892 -36.44 14.35 -11.28
CA PHE A 892 -37.16 15.03 -10.20
C PHE A 892 -38.66 15.04 -10.50
N PHE A 893 -39.44 14.74 -9.46
CA PHE A 893 -40.89 14.75 -9.48
C PHE A 893 -41.44 15.66 -8.38
N VAL A 894 -42.54 16.32 -8.63
CA VAL A 894 -43.24 17.15 -7.64
C VAL A 894 -44.65 16.66 -7.43
N SER A 895 -45.16 16.83 -6.19
CA SER A 895 -46.50 16.46 -5.82
C SER A 895 -47.09 17.45 -4.80
N LYS A 896 -48.44 17.65 -4.85
CA LYS A 896 -49.18 18.44 -3.86
C LYS A 896 -49.82 17.56 -2.80
N ASP A 897 -50.07 16.30 -3.09
CA ASP A 897 -50.84 15.36 -2.24
C ASP A 897 -50.04 14.14 -1.76
N GLY A 898 -48.81 13.96 -2.25
CA GLY A 898 -47.97 12.80 -1.96
C GLY A 898 -48.41 11.48 -2.62
N LYS A 899 -49.41 11.53 -3.54
CA LYS A 899 -49.95 10.37 -4.25
C LYS A 899 -49.70 10.45 -5.76
N SER A 900 -49.94 11.62 -6.33
CA SER A 900 -49.78 11.90 -7.75
C SER A 900 -48.49 12.71 -7.95
N TYR A 901 -47.51 12.16 -8.62
CA TYR A 901 -46.23 12.78 -8.89
C TYR A 901 -46.08 13.16 -10.35
N ASN A 902 -45.75 14.41 -10.63
CA ASN A 902 -45.46 14.91 -11.98
C ASN A 902 -43.96 15.03 -12.19
N GLU A 903 -43.42 14.41 -13.24
CA GLU A 903 -42.01 14.57 -13.61
C GLU A 903 -41.78 16.02 -14.09
N VAL A 904 -40.79 16.68 -13.51
CA VAL A 904 -40.43 18.09 -13.82
C VAL A 904 -39.03 18.21 -14.40
N TYR A 905 -38.24 17.11 -14.29
CA TYR A 905 -36.88 17.05 -14.80
C TYR A 905 -36.47 15.61 -15.07
N SER A 906 -35.74 15.42 -16.15
CA SER A 906 -35.01 14.17 -16.46
C SER A 906 -33.76 14.53 -17.22
N GLU A 907 -32.61 14.06 -16.77
CA GLU A 907 -31.34 14.20 -17.44
C GLU A 907 -30.66 12.83 -17.59
N ASP A 908 -30.31 12.47 -18.82
CA ASP A 908 -29.50 11.30 -19.13
C ASP A 908 -28.02 11.71 -19.18
N PHE A 909 -27.17 11.01 -18.47
CA PHE A 909 -25.74 11.30 -18.37
C PHE A 909 -24.90 10.08 -18.76
N THR A 910 -24.46 10.02 -20.01
CA THR A 910 -23.72 8.87 -20.57
C THR A 910 -22.33 9.21 -21.09
N SER A 911 -21.92 10.49 -21.05
CA SER A 911 -20.75 10.97 -21.81
C SER A 911 -19.39 10.84 -21.11
N GLN A 912 -19.34 10.55 -19.79
CA GLN A 912 -18.08 10.57 -19.03
C GLN A 912 -17.76 9.22 -18.34
N GLN A 913 -18.30 8.13 -18.83
CA GLN A 913 -18.21 6.82 -18.18
C GLN A 913 -16.80 6.20 -18.13
N ARG A 914 -15.84 6.73 -18.87
CA ARG A 914 -14.45 6.26 -18.95
C ARG A 914 -13.42 7.27 -18.47
N ILE A 915 -13.85 8.38 -17.89
CA ILE A 915 -12.91 9.37 -17.35
C ILE A 915 -12.46 8.89 -15.97
N GLU A 916 -11.16 8.65 -15.83
CA GLU A 916 -10.53 8.25 -14.58
C GLU A 916 -10.37 9.45 -13.63
N GLY A 917 -10.33 9.13 -12.33
CA GLY A 917 -10.14 10.09 -11.25
C GLY A 917 -11.42 10.72 -10.73
N PRO A 918 -11.34 11.34 -9.54
CA PRO A 918 -12.49 11.87 -8.85
C PRO A 918 -13.08 13.10 -9.53
N GLN A 919 -14.39 13.11 -9.71
CA GLN A 919 -15.15 14.18 -10.34
C GLN A 919 -16.47 14.41 -9.59
N MET A 920 -17.02 15.61 -9.73
CA MET A 920 -18.35 15.96 -9.22
C MET A 920 -19.21 16.53 -10.35
N HIS A 921 -20.51 16.24 -10.29
CA HIS A 921 -21.52 16.78 -11.21
C HIS A 921 -22.78 17.18 -10.44
N GLU A 922 -23.42 18.30 -10.83
CA GLU A 922 -24.66 18.78 -10.25
C GLU A 922 -25.79 18.73 -11.29
N TYR A 923 -26.72 17.80 -11.11
CA TYR A 923 -27.96 17.73 -11.89
C TYR A 923 -28.91 18.86 -11.45
N THR A 924 -29.29 19.78 -12.33
CA THR A 924 -30.02 21.00 -11.95
C THR A 924 -31.22 21.28 -12.82
N ALA A 925 -32.41 21.31 -12.21
CA ALA A 925 -33.63 21.84 -12.80
C ALA A 925 -33.90 23.27 -12.33
N THR A 926 -34.03 24.21 -13.26
CA THR A 926 -34.41 25.60 -12.96
C THR A 926 -35.78 25.93 -13.57
N PHE A 927 -36.65 26.42 -12.74
CA PHE A 927 -38.05 26.75 -13.09
C PHE A 927 -38.23 28.26 -13.16
N ASN A 928 -38.24 28.78 -14.38
CA ASN A 928 -38.48 30.21 -14.66
C ASN A 928 -39.83 30.40 -15.34
N ASP A 929 -40.22 31.67 -15.67
CA ASP A 929 -41.49 32.01 -16.29
C ASP A 929 -41.77 31.29 -17.65
N LYS A 930 -40.78 30.67 -18.25
CA LYS A 930 -40.90 29.86 -19.47
C LYS A 930 -41.21 28.38 -19.22
N TYR A 931 -41.06 27.91 -17.98
CA TYR A 931 -41.39 26.54 -17.59
C TYR A 931 -42.91 26.32 -17.59
N LYS A 932 -43.39 25.32 -18.36
CA LYS A 932 -44.84 25.07 -18.54
C LYS A 932 -45.46 24.12 -17.50
N GLY A 933 -44.62 23.49 -16.64
CA GLY A 933 -45.08 22.58 -15.60
C GLY A 933 -45.57 23.33 -14.33
N ASP A 934 -46.42 22.69 -13.53
CA ASP A 934 -46.92 23.24 -12.29
C ASP A 934 -45.99 22.86 -11.13
N VAL A 935 -45.14 23.82 -10.72
CA VAL A 935 -44.24 23.76 -9.56
C VAL A 935 -44.69 24.67 -8.44
N SER A 936 -45.97 25.10 -8.45
CA SER A 936 -46.56 25.94 -7.41
C SER A 936 -47.14 25.13 -6.25
N ALA A 937 -47.04 25.63 -5.04
CA ALA A 937 -47.56 25.02 -3.84
C ALA A 937 -47.19 23.51 -3.71
N VAL A 938 -45.97 23.18 -4.08
CA VAL A 938 -45.43 21.84 -3.97
C VAL A 938 -45.27 21.44 -2.52
N LYS A 939 -45.77 20.25 -2.17
CA LYS A 939 -45.64 19.69 -0.82
C LYS A 939 -44.67 18.50 -0.76
N TYR A 940 -44.42 17.79 -1.86
CA TYR A 940 -43.49 16.68 -1.93
C TYR A 940 -42.58 16.77 -3.16
N VAL A 941 -41.33 16.51 -2.97
CA VAL A 941 -40.31 16.33 -4.03
C VAL A 941 -39.80 14.91 -3.96
N LYS A 942 -39.89 14.19 -5.07
CA LYS A 942 -39.29 12.87 -5.21
C LYS A 942 -38.09 12.96 -6.13
N CYS A 943 -36.94 12.39 -5.71
CA CYS A 943 -35.71 12.28 -6.49
C CYS A 943 -35.41 10.82 -6.78
N VAL A 944 -35.02 10.55 -8.02
CA VAL A 944 -34.60 9.23 -8.47
C VAL A 944 -33.28 9.34 -9.20
N ALA A 945 -32.30 8.51 -8.84
CA ALA A 945 -31.02 8.37 -9.54
C ALA A 945 -30.79 6.89 -9.89
N LEU A 946 -30.53 6.62 -11.16
CA LEU A 946 -30.28 5.26 -11.66
C LEU A 946 -28.77 4.99 -11.76
N PRO A 947 -28.29 3.77 -11.45
CA PRO A 947 -26.89 3.43 -11.61
C PRO A 947 -26.46 3.52 -13.07
N ALA A 948 -25.16 3.72 -13.33
CA ALA A 948 -24.59 3.84 -14.66
C ALA A 948 -24.80 2.57 -15.51
N PHE A 949 -24.75 1.42 -14.86
CA PHE A 949 -24.90 0.09 -15.49
C PHE A 949 -25.65 -0.84 -14.53
N ASP A 950 -26.24 -1.89 -15.07
CA ASP A 950 -26.75 -3.01 -14.27
C ASP A 950 -25.58 -3.84 -13.68
N LYS A 951 -24.50 -3.97 -14.46
CA LYS A 951 -23.24 -4.60 -14.11
C LYS A 951 -22.07 -3.82 -14.72
N ILE A 952 -20.97 -3.78 -14.01
CA ILE A 952 -19.73 -3.15 -14.48
C ILE A 952 -19.27 -3.81 -15.80
N PRO A 953 -18.96 -3.00 -16.84
CA PRO A 953 -18.65 -3.51 -18.17
C PRO A 953 -17.28 -4.22 -18.26
N GLU A 954 -17.10 -5.01 -19.32
CA GLU A 954 -15.91 -5.84 -19.60
C GLU A 954 -14.59 -5.05 -19.72
N TRP A 955 -14.65 -3.76 -20.03
CA TRP A 955 -13.44 -2.93 -20.15
C TRP A 955 -12.88 -2.48 -18.80
N HIS A 956 -13.58 -2.74 -17.70
CA HIS A 956 -13.19 -2.33 -16.35
C HIS A 956 -12.74 -3.53 -15.51
N LEU A 957 -11.75 -3.33 -14.63
CA LEU A 957 -11.20 -4.39 -13.76
C LEU A 957 -12.26 -5.06 -12.85
N GLY A 958 -13.31 -4.32 -12.47
CA GLY A 958 -14.42 -4.83 -11.65
C GLY A 958 -15.57 -5.45 -12.47
N VAL A 959 -15.31 -5.98 -13.68
CA VAL A 959 -16.31 -6.54 -14.59
C VAL A 959 -17.29 -7.48 -13.89
N GLY A 960 -18.60 -7.33 -14.18
CA GLY A 960 -19.65 -8.15 -13.60
C GLY A 960 -20.11 -7.73 -12.19
N GLY A 961 -19.34 -6.91 -11.48
CA GLY A 961 -19.72 -6.28 -10.20
C GLY A 961 -20.86 -5.25 -10.37
N LYS A 962 -21.34 -4.69 -9.27
CA LYS A 962 -22.35 -3.63 -9.28
C LYS A 962 -21.67 -2.27 -9.11
N PRO A 963 -22.03 -1.26 -9.95
CA PRO A 963 -21.53 0.09 -9.77
C PRO A 963 -22.21 0.77 -8.58
N TRP A 964 -21.46 1.65 -7.92
CA TRP A 964 -21.95 2.52 -6.87
C TRP A 964 -22.49 3.84 -7.43
N VAL A 965 -23.49 4.40 -6.75
CA VAL A 965 -23.97 5.78 -6.90
C VAL A 965 -23.69 6.51 -5.60
N PHE A 966 -22.96 7.63 -5.64
CA PHE A 966 -22.60 8.45 -4.48
C PHE A 966 -23.18 9.85 -4.63
N LEU A 967 -23.95 10.28 -3.61
CA LEU A 967 -24.70 11.53 -3.56
C LEU A 967 -24.45 12.25 -2.23
N ASP A 968 -24.49 13.58 -2.21
CA ASP A 968 -24.29 14.36 -0.98
C ASP A 968 -25.48 15.23 -0.59
N GLU A 969 -26.07 16.01 -1.53
CA GLU A 969 -27.07 17.01 -1.17
C GLU A 969 -28.14 17.22 -2.26
N ILE A 970 -29.39 17.34 -1.85
CA ILE A 970 -30.53 17.76 -2.67
C ILE A 970 -30.93 19.17 -2.24
N ILE A 971 -30.75 20.17 -3.10
CA ILE A 971 -31.10 21.55 -2.85
C ILE A 971 -32.48 21.83 -3.45
N ILE A 972 -33.42 22.40 -2.67
CA ILE A 972 -34.74 22.80 -3.11
C ILE A 972 -34.94 24.30 -2.76
N GLU A 973 -35.04 25.15 -3.80
CA GLU A 973 -35.19 26.61 -3.66
C GLU A 973 -36.52 27.13 -4.22
#